data_4d49d393fe72e46bdfa62d71ce4550c3
#
_entry.id   4d49d393fe72e46bdfa62d71ce4550c3
#
_cell.length_a   1.000
_cell.length_b   1.000
_cell.length_c   1.000
_cell.angle_alpha   90.00
_cell.angle_beta   90.00
_cell.angle_gamma   90.00
#
_symmetry.space_group_name_H-M   'P 1'
#
loop_
_entity.id
_entity.type
_entity.pdbx_description
1 polymer ?
#
loop_
_entity_poly.entity_id
_entity_poly.type
_entity_poly.pdbx_seq_one_letter_code
_entity_poly.pdbx_strand_id
1 'polypeptide(L)'
;MKKIISAIAIASIALLAACTAQQPAGEVTDVQTLKSPDGVMEMTFQLTAAGTPQYALNYDGQKVILPSDLGYELRGVLKAQQLVYNADGTISKEDRQPCNSFYDGFAVESVETDSFDETWEPVWGEEAQIRNNYNELLVNLVQTSTERKMSIRFRLYNDGLGFRYEFPYQKNLSYFVIKEEMTQFALAGDHTAWWIPGDYDTQEYNFTESRLSEIAGKMQQAINPNDSQTPYSVNGVQTSLQMRTDNGLYINIHEAGLLDYPCMHLELDPKTFTFVSHLTPDAQGWKGRMQTPCNSPWRTVQVAPSATAQLASRLILNLNEPCALESTDWIRPVKYIGVWWEMISGKGSWSYTNDFASVQLGKTDYASATPNGTHSANNEKVRRYIDFAAEHGFDQVLVEGWNEGWEDWANCNKDYVFDFVTPYPDFDIEALNKYAHSKGVRLMMHHETSSSVRNYERHLDQALELMDKYGYNSIKSGYVGDILPIGEHHYSQSLINHYMYVVKKAAEHKVMLNGHEMVRPTGLCRTYPNLIGAEAARGTEYQAFGGTMPHHVTILPFTRLNGGPMDYTPGIFVMDLASVTDGKNTSWVNATIANQLALYVTLYSPLQMAADLPEHYEQFMDAFQFIKDVDIDWIQSKYLLAEPGEYVVIARQGKKDGQWFCGGVTDDHKRTVEVPLQFLDPEKTYEATIYRDAEDAHYKENPQAYVIEKKTVTFHDFLPITMAPGGGFAISFEEK
;
A
#
# COMPACT_ATOMS: atom_id res chain seq x y z
N MET A 1 -40.04 63.25 -16.27
CA MET A 1 -40.78 63.79 -15.11
C MET A 1 -40.67 62.83 -13.96
N LYS A 2 -40.38 63.45 -12.84
CA LYS A 2 -40.34 62.91 -11.47
C LYS A 2 -39.17 62.00 -11.07
N LYS A 3 -38.27 62.64 -10.34
CA LYS A 3 -37.23 62.19 -9.46
C LYS A 3 -37.79 61.37 -8.30
N ILE A 4 -37.11 60.32 -7.90
CA ILE A 4 -37.12 59.86 -6.52
C ILE A 4 -35.67 59.69 -6.10
N ILE A 5 -35.28 60.46 -5.11
CA ILE A 5 -34.00 60.45 -4.39
C ILE A 5 -34.11 59.38 -3.31
N SER A 6 -33.17 58.47 -3.28
CA SER A 6 -32.97 57.62 -2.10
C SER A 6 -31.58 57.88 -1.51
N ALA A 7 -31.57 58.25 -0.26
CA ALA A 7 -30.42 58.62 0.52
C ALA A 7 -29.51 57.40 0.77
N ILE A 8 -28.22 57.55 0.47
CA ILE A 8 -27.16 56.61 0.86
C ILE A 8 -26.62 57.12 2.22
N ALA A 9 -26.84 56.30 3.24
CA ALA A 9 -26.17 56.48 4.52
C ALA A 9 -24.74 56.00 4.43
N ILE A 10 -23.78 56.90 4.53
CA ILE A 10 -22.36 56.62 4.61
C ILE A 10 -22.07 56.20 6.07
N ALA A 11 -21.87 54.95 6.30
CA ALA A 11 -21.28 54.43 7.55
C ALA A 11 -19.76 54.49 7.41
N SER A 12 -19.13 55.43 8.11
CA SER A 12 -17.69 55.55 8.23
C SER A 12 -17.16 54.40 9.10
N ILE A 13 -16.58 53.38 8.47
CA ILE A 13 -15.80 52.38 9.18
C ILE A 13 -14.40 52.95 9.37
N ALA A 14 -14.07 53.32 10.63
CA ALA A 14 -12.71 53.66 10.99
C ALA A 14 -11.86 52.38 10.92
N LEU A 15 -10.99 52.27 9.94
CA LEU A 15 -9.90 51.31 9.89
C LEU A 15 -8.91 51.68 11.04
N LEU A 16 -8.98 50.97 12.13
CA LEU A 16 -7.86 50.88 13.06
C LEU A 16 -6.78 50.01 12.39
N ALA A 17 -5.82 50.66 11.77
CA ALA A 17 -4.56 50.04 11.43
C ALA A 17 -3.85 49.65 12.73
N ALA A 18 -4.05 48.44 13.20
CA ALA A 18 -3.17 47.83 14.19
C ALA A 18 -1.85 47.56 13.45
N CYS A 19 -0.88 48.47 13.62
CA CYS A 19 0.53 48.12 13.40
C CYS A 19 0.87 47.02 14.39
N THR A 20 0.78 45.78 14.00
CA THR A 20 1.45 44.69 14.68
C THR A 20 2.96 44.95 14.45
N ALA A 21 3.60 45.47 15.47
CA ALA A 21 5.07 45.48 15.54
C ALA A 21 5.50 44.02 15.38
N GLN A 22 6.19 43.69 14.27
CA GLN A 22 6.92 42.45 14.14
C GLN A 22 7.87 42.36 15.33
N GLN A 23 7.60 41.42 16.25
CA GLN A 23 8.58 41.05 17.24
C GLN A 23 9.81 40.53 16.48
N PRO A 24 11.01 40.95 16.84
CA PRO A 24 12.23 40.39 16.29
C PRO A 24 12.21 38.89 16.59
N ALA A 25 12.57 38.06 15.59
CA ALA A 25 12.72 36.61 15.74
C ALA A 25 13.64 36.37 16.98
N GLY A 26 13.00 36.06 18.10
CA GLY A 26 13.70 35.80 19.36
C GLY A 26 14.22 34.37 19.34
N GLU A 27 15.40 34.15 19.93
CA GLU A 27 15.84 32.81 20.29
C GLU A 27 14.73 32.14 21.11
N VAL A 28 14.05 31.14 20.52
CA VAL A 28 13.13 30.30 21.28
C VAL A 28 13.99 29.34 22.07
N THR A 29 14.25 29.70 23.32
CA THR A 29 14.95 28.83 24.27
C THR A 29 14.04 27.80 24.91
N ASP A 30 12.71 27.88 24.67
CA ASP A 30 11.74 27.02 25.30
C ASP A 30 11.38 25.85 24.39
N VAL A 31 11.49 24.62 24.93
CA VAL A 31 11.01 23.37 24.29
C VAL A 31 9.48 23.41 24.17
N GLN A 32 8.97 23.20 22.95
CA GLN A 32 7.55 23.04 22.73
C GLN A 32 7.15 21.60 23.03
N THR A 33 6.04 21.38 23.72
CA THR A 33 5.56 20.05 24.10
C THR A 33 4.15 19.85 23.59
N LEU A 34 3.90 18.68 22.94
CA LEU A 34 2.61 18.23 22.49
C LEU A 34 2.29 16.88 23.14
N LYS A 35 1.06 16.71 23.67
CA LYS A 35 0.58 15.45 24.25
C LYS A 35 -0.51 14.84 23.38
N SER A 36 -0.59 13.50 23.36
CA SER A 36 -1.73 12.79 22.77
C SER A 36 -3.03 13.13 23.52
N PRO A 37 -4.22 12.93 22.92
CA PRO A 37 -5.50 13.19 23.59
C PRO A 37 -5.68 12.47 24.92
N ASP A 38 -5.14 11.25 25.07
CA ASP A 38 -5.12 10.47 26.32
C ASP A 38 -3.97 10.83 27.27
N GLY A 39 -3.01 11.63 26.80
CA GLY A 39 -1.85 12.07 27.58
C GLY A 39 -0.74 11.04 27.74
N VAL A 40 -0.83 9.86 27.12
CA VAL A 40 0.17 8.78 27.23
C VAL A 40 1.42 9.07 26.40
N MET A 41 1.26 9.61 25.19
CA MET A 41 2.38 10.05 24.37
C MET A 41 2.71 11.52 24.56
N GLU A 42 3.99 11.83 24.52
CA GLU A 42 4.52 13.19 24.58
C GLU A 42 5.57 13.37 23.50
N MET A 43 5.36 14.35 22.62
CA MET A 43 6.33 14.82 21.63
C MET A 43 6.90 16.16 22.06
N THR A 44 8.20 16.35 21.89
CA THR A 44 8.87 17.63 22.10
C THR A 44 9.49 18.12 20.81
N PHE A 45 9.44 19.44 20.60
CA PHE A 45 10.13 20.15 19.51
C PHE A 45 11.07 21.21 20.07
N GLN A 46 12.25 21.37 19.46
CA GLN A 46 13.21 22.40 19.81
C GLN A 46 14.08 22.78 18.60
N LEU A 47 14.80 23.91 18.70
CA LEU A 47 15.91 24.23 17.82
C LEU A 47 17.23 23.95 18.52
N THR A 48 18.20 23.39 17.81
CA THR A 48 19.58 23.31 18.28
C THR A 48 20.23 24.72 18.31
N ALA A 49 21.39 24.85 18.91
CA ALA A 49 22.16 26.09 18.87
C ALA A 49 22.55 26.56 17.45
N ALA A 50 22.58 25.62 16.49
CA ALA A 50 22.77 25.90 15.06
C ALA A 50 21.49 26.30 14.34
N GLY A 51 20.33 26.28 15.02
CA GLY A 51 19.04 26.53 14.42
C GLY A 51 18.51 25.33 13.62
N THR A 52 18.96 24.10 13.94
CA THR A 52 18.41 22.86 13.34
C THR A 52 17.16 22.45 14.09
N PRO A 53 16.01 22.25 13.41
CA PRO A 53 14.80 21.73 14.03
C PRO A 53 15.01 20.28 14.49
N GLN A 54 14.56 19.96 15.71
CA GLN A 54 14.60 18.62 16.29
C GLN A 54 13.28 18.27 16.95
N TYR A 55 12.93 16.98 16.90
CA TYR A 55 11.83 16.41 17.67
C TYR A 55 12.27 15.19 18.48
N ALA A 56 11.50 14.84 19.50
CA ALA A 56 11.64 13.57 20.22
C ALA A 56 10.25 13.06 20.62
N LEU A 57 10.11 11.73 20.82
CA LEU A 57 8.85 11.10 21.17
C LEU A 57 9.03 10.14 22.36
N ASN A 58 8.15 10.26 23.36
CA ASN A 58 8.04 9.35 24.49
C ASN A 58 6.65 8.70 24.51
N TYR A 59 6.58 7.46 25.04
CA TYR A 59 5.36 6.73 25.30
C TYR A 59 5.35 6.27 26.77
N ASP A 60 4.39 6.72 27.59
CA ASP A 60 4.30 6.43 29.02
C ASP A 60 5.64 6.63 29.77
N GLY A 61 6.32 7.75 29.49
CA GLY A 61 7.63 8.08 30.05
C GLY A 61 8.82 7.30 29.46
N GLN A 62 8.61 6.34 28.58
CA GLN A 62 9.67 5.60 27.89
C GLN A 62 10.07 6.33 26.60
N LYS A 63 11.36 6.45 26.35
CA LYS A 63 11.89 7.05 25.11
C LYS A 63 11.64 6.12 23.93
N VAL A 64 11.02 6.65 22.89
CA VAL A 64 10.77 5.96 21.60
C VAL A 64 11.68 6.53 20.53
N ILE A 65 11.57 7.83 20.27
CA ILE A 65 12.48 8.57 19.39
C ILE A 65 13.28 9.57 20.23
N LEU A 66 14.59 9.45 20.16
CA LEU A 66 15.54 10.41 20.75
C LEU A 66 15.57 11.70 19.92
N PRO A 67 16.17 12.81 20.39
CA PRO A 67 16.27 14.03 19.60
C PRO A 67 16.80 13.75 18.19
N SER A 68 15.95 14.04 17.20
CA SER A 68 16.12 13.69 15.80
C SER A 68 16.00 14.94 14.93
N ASP A 69 16.96 15.15 14.04
CA ASP A 69 17.05 16.33 13.18
C ASP A 69 16.00 16.28 12.07
N LEU A 70 15.55 17.47 11.65
CA LEU A 70 14.58 17.71 10.60
C LEU A 70 15.10 18.75 9.60
N GLY A 71 14.67 18.63 8.33
CA GLY A 71 14.97 19.61 7.30
C GLY A 71 15.41 18.99 5.98
N TYR A 72 16.01 19.82 5.13
CA TYR A 72 16.38 19.43 3.76
C TYR A 72 17.76 19.94 3.36
N GLU A 73 18.41 19.21 2.49
CA GLU A 73 19.44 19.73 1.61
C GLU A 73 18.83 20.00 0.24
N LEU A 74 18.85 21.26 -0.20
CA LEU A 74 18.29 21.68 -1.48
C LEU A 74 19.39 21.85 -2.52
N ARG A 75 19.09 21.50 -3.75
CA ARG A 75 19.94 21.86 -4.88
C ARG A 75 19.72 23.33 -5.24
N GLY A 76 20.78 24.00 -5.70
CA GLY A 76 20.70 25.37 -6.25
C GLY A 76 19.68 25.47 -7.38
N VAL A 77 18.87 26.51 -7.37
CA VAL A 77 17.73 26.67 -8.30
C VAL A 77 18.22 26.88 -9.72
N LEU A 78 17.76 26.07 -10.67
CA LEU A 78 18.12 26.14 -12.10
C LEU A 78 17.97 27.54 -12.72
N LYS A 79 17.03 28.36 -12.24
CA LYS A 79 16.83 29.76 -12.69
C LYS A 79 17.87 30.75 -12.13
N ALA A 80 18.67 30.35 -11.18
CA ALA A 80 19.75 31.16 -10.62
C ALA A 80 21.09 30.94 -11.34
N GLN A 81 21.14 30.08 -12.35
CA GLN A 81 22.35 29.85 -13.13
C GLN A 81 22.63 31.05 -14.03
N GLN A 82 23.89 31.46 -14.06
CA GLN A 82 24.39 32.45 -15.00
C GLN A 82 25.32 31.77 -16.04
N LEU A 83 25.27 32.30 -17.26
CA LEU A 83 26.23 31.91 -18.25
C LEU A 83 27.59 32.60 -17.96
N VAL A 84 28.63 31.81 -17.94
CA VAL A 84 30.02 32.30 -17.80
C VAL A 84 30.73 32.00 -19.11
N TYR A 85 31.27 33.07 -19.71
CA TYR A 85 32.06 32.99 -20.95
C TYR A 85 33.51 32.87 -20.52
N ASN A 86 34.07 31.67 -20.69
CA ASN A 86 35.44 31.36 -20.27
C ASN A 86 36.46 31.90 -21.29
N ALA A 87 37.67 32.15 -20.83
CA ALA A 87 38.75 32.70 -21.65
C ALA A 87 39.21 31.77 -22.78
N ASP A 88 38.91 30.47 -22.68
CA ASP A 88 39.15 29.43 -23.69
C ASP A 88 38.05 29.35 -24.77
N GLY A 89 37.06 30.22 -24.71
CA GLY A 89 35.91 30.25 -25.64
C GLY A 89 34.77 29.28 -25.30
N THR A 90 34.87 28.54 -24.19
CA THR A 90 33.76 27.71 -23.73
C THR A 90 32.72 28.50 -22.98
N ILE A 91 31.48 28.00 -22.93
CA ILE A 91 30.38 28.57 -22.13
C ILE A 91 30.02 27.56 -21.05
N SER A 92 30.11 27.97 -19.80
CA SER A 92 29.63 27.18 -18.64
C SER A 92 28.41 27.81 -18.02
N LYS A 93 27.70 27.03 -17.23
CA LYS A 93 26.63 27.52 -16.35
C LYS A 93 27.13 27.39 -14.92
N GLU A 94 27.07 28.47 -14.20
CA GLU A 94 27.40 28.52 -12.77
C GLU A 94 26.17 28.86 -11.95
N ASP A 95 25.98 28.17 -10.84
CA ASP A 95 24.87 28.48 -9.93
C ASP A 95 25.16 29.82 -9.23
N ARG A 96 24.25 30.79 -9.38
CA ARG A 96 24.33 32.07 -8.70
C ARG A 96 24.22 31.96 -7.18
N GLN A 97 23.54 30.88 -6.73
CA GLN A 97 23.49 30.51 -5.32
C GLN A 97 23.84 29.02 -5.23
N PRO A 98 24.92 28.66 -4.52
CA PRO A 98 25.25 27.26 -4.30
C PRO A 98 24.12 26.55 -3.54
N CYS A 99 24.12 25.22 -3.57
CA CYS A 99 23.21 24.38 -2.81
C CYS A 99 23.15 24.86 -1.37
N ASN A 100 21.97 25.15 -0.88
CA ASN A 100 21.82 25.71 0.46
C ASN A 100 21.29 24.65 1.39
N SER A 101 21.90 24.57 2.56
CA SER A 101 21.29 23.98 3.72
C SER A 101 19.89 24.57 3.94
N PHE A 102 18.91 23.72 4.11
CA PHE A 102 17.58 24.07 4.57
C PHE A 102 17.21 23.16 5.75
N TYR A 103 18.20 22.91 6.61
CA TYR A 103 18.12 22.12 7.84
C TYR A 103 18.75 22.83 9.04
N ASP A 104 19.37 24.03 8.87
CA ASP A 104 19.98 24.83 9.93
C ASP A 104 19.72 26.34 9.75
N GLY A 105 20.16 27.14 10.72
CA GLY A 105 20.00 28.60 10.69
C GLY A 105 18.56 29.07 10.84
N PHE A 106 17.66 28.23 11.31
CA PHE A 106 16.25 28.58 11.54
C PHE A 106 16.07 29.32 12.87
N ALA A 107 15.09 30.22 12.86
CA ALA A 107 14.43 30.78 14.03
C ALA A 107 12.93 30.47 13.98
N VAL A 108 12.29 30.33 15.13
CA VAL A 108 10.84 30.18 15.22
C VAL A 108 10.18 31.54 14.98
N GLU A 109 9.30 31.63 13.99
CA GLU A 109 8.50 32.81 13.70
C GLU A 109 7.21 32.83 14.54
N SER A 110 6.53 31.69 14.61
CA SER A 110 5.35 31.49 15.47
C SER A 110 5.10 30.01 15.76
N VAL A 111 4.31 29.76 16.79
CA VAL A 111 3.84 28.42 17.17
C VAL A 111 2.33 28.50 17.35
N GLU A 112 1.62 27.51 16.80
CA GLU A 112 0.18 27.39 16.90
C GLU A 112 -0.17 25.99 17.39
N THR A 113 -1.21 25.88 18.22
CA THR A 113 -1.70 24.60 18.73
C THR A 113 -3.19 24.48 18.43
N ASP A 114 -3.62 23.25 18.12
CA ASP A 114 -5.02 22.93 17.88
C ASP A 114 -5.32 21.51 18.37
N SER A 115 -6.60 21.15 18.35
CA SER A 115 -7.08 19.79 18.64
C SER A 115 -8.25 19.46 17.73
N PHE A 116 -8.39 18.19 17.37
CA PHE A 116 -9.41 17.72 16.46
C PHE A 116 -10.00 16.40 16.93
N ASP A 117 -11.32 16.25 16.80
CA ASP A 117 -12.03 15.01 17.13
C ASP A 117 -13.28 14.89 16.26
N GLU A 118 -13.25 13.96 15.34
CA GLU A 118 -14.40 13.58 14.52
C GLU A 118 -14.45 12.07 14.32
N THR A 119 -15.60 11.57 13.89
CA THR A 119 -15.74 10.20 13.38
C THR A 119 -16.18 10.30 11.93
N TRP A 120 -15.49 9.57 11.05
CA TRP A 120 -15.79 9.52 9.64
C TRP A 120 -16.10 8.09 9.17
N GLU A 121 -16.81 7.97 8.06
CA GLU A 121 -17.24 6.69 7.48
C GLU A 121 -16.45 6.43 6.19
N PRO A 122 -15.66 5.36 6.12
CA PRO A 122 -15.02 4.95 4.89
C PRO A 122 -16.03 4.38 3.89
N VAL A 123 -15.76 4.53 2.60
CA VAL A 123 -16.60 3.94 1.53
C VAL A 123 -16.63 2.41 1.66
N TRP A 124 -15.52 1.84 2.01
CA TRP A 124 -15.30 0.44 2.38
C TRP A 124 -14.13 0.38 3.38
N GLY A 125 -14.04 -0.66 4.19
CA GLY A 125 -12.97 -0.71 5.18
C GLY A 125 -13.03 -1.89 6.13
N GLU A 126 -12.07 -1.89 7.03
CA GLU A 126 -12.03 -2.82 8.18
C GLU A 126 -13.00 -2.43 9.29
N GLU A 127 -13.53 -1.21 9.21
CA GLU A 127 -14.47 -0.61 10.19
C GLU A 127 -15.45 0.31 9.46
N ALA A 128 -16.71 0.33 9.87
CA ALA A 128 -17.72 1.23 9.31
C ALA A 128 -17.56 2.68 9.79
N GLN A 129 -16.89 2.88 10.92
CA GLN A 129 -16.64 4.20 11.50
C GLN A 129 -15.23 4.26 12.07
N ILE A 130 -14.49 5.32 11.73
CA ILE A 130 -13.12 5.55 12.19
C ILE A 130 -13.07 6.90 12.90
N ARG A 131 -12.59 6.90 14.15
CA ARG A 131 -12.35 8.13 14.91
C ARG A 131 -11.04 8.75 14.50
N ASN A 132 -11.06 10.05 14.19
CA ASN A 132 -9.90 10.88 13.90
C ASN A 132 -9.74 11.90 15.03
N ASN A 133 -8.88 11.59 16.00
CA ASN A 133 -8.72 12.38 17.23
C ASN A 133 -7.23 12.63 17.51
N TYR A 134 -6.80 13.90 17.44
CA TYR A 134 -5.41 14.29 17.65
C TYR A 134 -5.30 15.68 18.28
N ASN A 135 -4.13 15.94 18.86
CA ASN A 135 -3.66 17.29 19.16
C ASN A 135 -2.62 17.68 18.13
N GLU A 136 -2.59 18.97 17.76
CA GLU A 136 -1.75 19.49 16.69
C GLU A 136 -0.80 20.59 17.21
N LEU A 137 0.44 20.60 16.69
CA LEU A 137 1.41 21.66 16.85
C LEU A 137 1.91 22.08 15.46
N LEU A 138 1.75 23.34 15.11
CA LEU A 138 2.33 23.94 13.90
C LEU A 138 3.46 24.89 14.32
N VAL A 139 4.66 24.62 13.84
CA VAL A 139 5.83 25.46 14.07
C VAL A 139 6.22 26.14 12.77
N ASN A 140 6.09 27.47 12.71
CA ASN A 140 6.48 28.29 11.58
C ASN A 140 7.93 28.74 11.77
N LEU A 141 8.78 28.43 10.78
CA LEU A 141 10.22 28.64 10.80
C LEU A 141 10.65 29.61 9.70
N VAL A 142 11.64 30.44 10.00
CA VAL A 142 12.33 31.28 9.03
C VAL A 142 13.84 31.05 9.12
N GLN A 143 14.47 30.74 7.99
CA GLN A 143 15.93 30.64 7.92
C GLN A 143 16.52 32.04 7.87
N THR A 144 17.25 32.43 8.91
CA THR A 144 17.66 33.83 9.14
C THR A 144 18.56 34.40 8.05
N SER A 145 19.38 33.56 7.42
CA SER A 145 20.33 33.99 6.37
C SER A 145 19.69 34.20 5.00
N THR A 146 18.58 33.53 4.73
CA THR A 146 17.91 33.50 3.39
C THR A 146 16.52 34.11 3.41
N GLU A 147 15.96 34.35 4.60
CA GLU A 147 14.55 34.72 4.81
C GLU A 147 13.53 33.70 4.20
N ARG A 148 13.98 32.45 3.95
CA ARG A 148 13.13 31.39 3.46
C ARG A 148 12.34 30.78 4.60
N LYS A 149 11.07 30.43 4.32
CA LYS A 149 10.14 29.92 5.31
C LYS A 149 9.82 28.46 5.06
N MET A 150 9.65 27.74 6.14
CA MET A 150 9.15 26.38 6.20
C MET A 150 8.34 26.21 7.48
N SER A 151 7.24 25.49 7.43
CA SER A 151 6.52 25.10 8.63
C SER A 151 6.64 23.60 8.83
N ILE A 152 6.60 23.15 10.08
CA ILE A 152 6.50 21.73 10.42
C ILE A 152 5.23 21.55 11.23
N ARG A 153 4.35 20.70 10.72
CA ARG A 153 3.08 20.35 11.34
C ARG A 153 3.19 18.99 11.98
N PHE A 154 2.89 18.90 13.26
CA PHE A 154 2.85 17.67 14.05
C PHE A 154 1.42 17.38 14.46
N ARG A 155 0.96 16.15 14.28
CA ARG A 155 -0.30 15.61 14.80
C ARG A 155 0.01 14.41 15.68
N LEU A 156 -0.37 14.49 16.93
CA LEU A 156 -0.14 13.42 17.91
C LEU A 156 -1.47 12.78 18.28
N TYR A 157 -1.58 11.52 17.91
CA TYR A 157 -2.71 10.63 18.17
C TYR A 157 -2.42 9.73 19.37
N ASN A 158 -3.40 8.94 19.81
CA ASN A 158 -3.17 7.94 20.86
C ASN A 158 -2.37 6.71 20.37
N ASP A 159 -2.27 6.51 19.07
CA ASP A 159 -1.59 5.40 18.40
C ASP A 159 -0.33 5.82 17.61
N GLY A 160 0.05 7.11 17.64
CA GLY A 160 1.28 7.55 16.99
C GLY A 160 1.35 9.03 16.66
N LEU A 161 2.49 9.38 16.08
CA LEU A 161 2.85 10.71 15.60
C LEU A 161 2.87 10.74 14.08
N GLY A 162 2.21 11.74 13.49
CA GLY A 162 2.42 12.16 12.11
C GLY A 162 3.02 13.56 12.06
N PHE A 163 3.99 13.79 11.16
CA PHE A 163 4.48 15.14 10.90
C PHE A 163 4.80 15.32 9.42
N ARG A 164 4.68 16.58 8.94
CA ARG A 164 5.03 16.93 7.56
C ARG A 164 5.62 18.33 7.49
N TYR A 165 6.35 18.56 6.41
CA TYR A 165 6.86 19.88 6.06
C TYR A 165 5.86 20.58 5.15
N GLU A 166 5.65 21.88 5.42
CA GLU A 166 4.81 22.75 4.61
C GLU A 166 5.62 23.95 4.13
N PHE A 167 5.61 24.20 2.83
CA PHE A 167 6.35 25.29 2.20
C PHE A 167 5.36 26.32 1.71
N PRO A 168 5.20 27.46 2.40
CA PRO A 168 4.27 28.51 1.98
C PRO A 168 4.74 29.18 0.69
N TYR A 169 3.81 29.82 -0.02
CA TYR A 169 4.19 30.64 -1.16
C TYR A 169 5.18 31.74 -0.74
N GLN A 170 6.33 31.83 -1.44
CA GLN A 170 7.39 32.78 -1.16
C GLN A 170 8.22 33.04 -2.41
N LYS A 171 8.60 34.32 -2.64
CA LYS A 171 9.31 34.73 -3.86
C LYS A 171 10.73 34.19 -3.96
N ASN A 172 11.40 34.03 -2.83
CA ASN A 172 12.80 33.57 -2.72
C ASN A 172 12.95 32.03 -2.68
N LEU A 173 11.81 31.28 -2.75
CA LEU A 173 11.76 29.83 -2.90
C LEU A 173 10.48 29.43 -3.64
N SER A 174 10.31 29.88 -4.89
CA SER A 174 9.11 29.56 -5.67
C SER A 174 9.16 28.17 -6.34
N TYR A 175 10.36 27.70 -6.63
CA TYR A 175 10.63 26.38 -7.20
C TYR A 175 11.98 25.89 -6.63
N PHE A 176 12.04 24.64 -6.19
CA PHE A 176 13.25 24.05 -5.65
C PHE A 176 13.35 22.57 -5.99
N VAL A 177 14.57 22.04 -5.89
CA VAL A 177 14.86 20.63 -6.06
C VAL A 177 15.40 20.09 -4.74
N ILE A 178 14.81 19.02 -4.26
CA ILE A 178 15.30 18.31 -3.09
C ILE A 178 16.50 17.47 -3.51
N LYS A 179 17.63 17.68 -2.84
CA LYS A 179 18.79 16.82 -2.95
C LYS A 179 18.69 15.67 -1.95
N GLU A 180 18.43 16.00 -0.68
CA GLU A 180 18.19 15.03 0.38
C GLU A 180 17.15 15.57 1.36
N GLU A 181 16.30 14.69 1.89
CA GLU A 181 15.49 14.94 3.07
C GLU A 181 16.26 14.44 4.29
N MET A 182 16.50 15.33 5.25
CA MET A 182 17.37 15.10 6.41
C MET A 182 16.60 14.58 7.63
N THR A 183 15.36 14.14 7.45
CA THR A 183 14.51 13.63 8.53
C THR A 183 15.14 12.42 9.20
N GLN A 184 15.32 12.49 10.50
CA GLN A 184 15.89 11.42 11.32
C GLN A 184 14.83 10.75 12.20
N PHE A 185 15.09 9.50 12.53
CA PHE A 185 14.37 8.67 13.49
C PHE A 185 15.41 7.98 14.38
N ALA A 186 15.92 8.68 15.40
CA ALA A 186 16.92 8.15 16.32
C ALA A 186 16.25 7.26 17.36
N LEU A 187 16.42 5.96 17.25
CA LEU A 187 15.77 4.98 18.12
C LEU A 187 16.48 4.87 19.47
N ALA A 188 15.72 4.51 20.52
CA ALA A 188 16.24 4.40 21.87
C ALA A 188 17.08 3.13 22.14
N GLY A 189 17.21 2.23 21.16
CA GLY A 189 17.96 0.99 21.31
C GLY A 189 18.03 0.13 20.05
N ASP A 190 18.74 -0.99 20.18
CA ASP A 190 18.87 -2.02 19.14
C ASP A 190 17.61 -2.93 19.15
N HIS A 191 16.58 -2.52 18.44
CA HIS A 191 15.28 -3.21 18.44
C HIS A 191 15.28 -4.44 17.52
N THR A 192 14.37 -5.39 17.78
CA THR A 192 14.01 -6.42 16.79
C THR A 192 13.19 -5.76 15.69
N ALA A 193 13.51 -6.02 14.43
CA ALA A 193 12.85 -5.46 13.27
C ALA A 193 12.45 -6.54 12.25
N TRP A 194 11.30 -6.34 11.60
CA TRP A 194 10.84 -7.11 10.43
C TRP A 194 10.95 -6.18 9.23
N TRP A 195 11.88 -6.48 8.33
CA TRP A 195 12.30 -5.57 7.27
C TRP A 195 12.52 -6.27 5.94
N ILE A 196 12.49 -5.49 4.87
CA ILE A 196 12.92 -5.85 3.53
C ILE A 196 14.00 -4.88 3.04
N PRO A 197 14.87 -5.29 2.09
CA PRO A 197 15.89 -4.43 1.51
C PRO A 197 15.33 -3.11 1.00
N GLY A 198 16.05 -2.01 1.24
CA GLY A 198 15.74 -0.72 0.63
C GLY A 198 16.00 -0.79 -0.87
N ASP A 199 14.95 -0.62 -1.68
CA ASP A 199 14.96 -0.78 -3.12
C ASP A 199 14.07 0.26 -3.80
N TYR A 200 14.50 0.80 -4.95
CA TYR A 200 13.76 1.85 -5.65
C TYR A 200 12.68 1.31 -6.59
N ASP A 201 12.66 0.00 -6.86
CA ASP A 201 11.85 -0.58 -7.92
C ASP A 201 10.95 -1.72 -7.47
N THR A 202 11.26 -2.44 -6.38
CA THR A 202 10.42 -3.54 -5.89
C THR A 202 10.29 -3.59 -4.37
N GLN A 203 9.18 -4.15 -3.90
CA GLN A 203 8.88 -4.50 -2.50
C GLN A 203 8.67 -6.01 -2.31
N GLU A 204 8.89 -6.77 -3.34
CA GLU A 204 8.61 -8.20 -3.40
C GLU A 204 9.77 -9.05 -2.89
N TYR A 205 10.21 -8.72 -1.68
CA TYR A 205 11.20 -9.46 -0.92
C TYR A 205 10.56 -10.33 0.16
N ASN A 206 11.26 -11.37 0.57
CA ASN A 206 10.97 -12.05 1.82
C ASN A 206 11.31 -11.13 2.98
N PHE A 207 10.43 -11.02 3.97
CA PHE A 207 10.75 -10.31 5.20
C PHE A 207 11.86 -11.01 5.97
N THR A 208 12.77 -10.22 6.52
CA THR A 208 13.84 -10.66 7.40
C THR A 208 13.58 -10.16 8.80
N GLU A 209 13.64 -11.05 9.78
CA GLU A 209 13.65 -10.70 11.20
C GLU A 209 15.10 -10.63 11.70
N SER A 210 15.44 -9.51 12.36
CA SER A 210 16.75 -9.33 12.97
C SER A 210 16.79 -8.17 13.96
N ARG A 211 17.87 -8.07 14.73
CA ARG A 211 18.23 -6.81 15.40
C ARG A 211 18.63 -5.77 14.35
N LEU A 212 18.47 -4.49 14.67
CA LEU A 212 18.90 -3.38 13.79
C LEU A 212 20.39 -3.47 13.49
N SER A 213 21.21 -3.81 14.48
CA SER A 213 22.66 -3.99 14.35
C SER A 213 23.06 -5.10 13.37
N GLU A 214 22.16 -6.03 13.04
CA GLU A 214 22.41 -7.18 12.17
C GLU A 214 22.00 -6.94 10.71
N ILE A 215 21.27 -5.86 10.41
CA ILE A 215 20.72 -5.59 9.07
C ILE A 215 21.81 -5.70 7.99
N ALA A 216 22.91 -4.97 8.14
CA ALA A 216 23.99 -4.97 7.14
C ALA A 216 24.58 -6.37 6.92
N GLY A 217 24.69 -7.17 7.98
CA GLY A 217 25.21 -8.54 7.90
C GLY A 217 24.29 -9.53 7.19
N LYS A 218 22.98 -9.27 7.21
CA LYS A 218 21.96 -10.12 6.59
C LYS A 218 21.54 -9.63 5.20
N MET A 219 21.86 -8.41 4.81
CA MET A 219 21.38 -7.76 3.59
C MET A 219 21.61 -8.60 2.34
N GLN A 220 22.80 -9.17 2.16
CA GLN A 220 23.11 -9.98 0.97
C GLN A 220 22.21 -11.22 0.83
N GLN A 221 21.76 -11.80 1.97
CA GLN A 221 20.85 -12.95 1.97
C GLN A 221 19.38 -12.51 1.77
N ALA A 222 19.05 -11.30 2.20
CA ALA A 222 17.71 -10.73 2.07
C ALA A 222 17.40 -10.32 0.63
N ILE A 223 18.40 -9.93 -0.18
CA ILE A 223 18.23 -9.59 -1.59
C ILE A 223 18.00 -10.86 -2.39
N ASN A 224 16.77 -11.08 -2.84
CA ASN A 224 16.38 -12.17 -3.71
C ASN A 224 16.22 -11.61 -5.16
N PRO A 225 16.53 -12.37 -6.22
CA PRO A 225 16.28 -11.94 -7.59
C PRO A 225 14.82 -11.57 -7.83
N ASN A 226 14.57 -10.49 -8.58
CA ASN A 226 13.28 -10.03 -9.03
C ASN A 226 13.39 -9.49 -10.46
N ASP A 227 12.27 -9.28 -11.15
CA ASP A 227 12.23 -8.78 -12.54
C ASP A 227 12.73 -7.34 -12.67
N SER A 228 12.54 -6.53 -11.62
CA SER A 228 13.11 -5.19 -11.49
C SER A 228 13.59 -4.99 -10.08
N GLN A 229 14.82 -4.53 -9.87
CA GLN A 229 15.36 -4.26 -8.54
C GLN A 229 16.55 -3.31 -8.57
N THR A 230 16.56 -2.35 -7.64
CA THR A 230 17.66 -1.41 -7.43
C THR A 230 17.89 -1.20 -5.93
N PRO A 231 18.48 -2.19 -5.24
CA PRO A 231 18.84 -2.03 -3.82
C PRO A 231 19.96 -1.01 -3.70
N TYR A 232 19.80 -0.01 -2.80
CA TYR A 232 20.68 1.14 -2.78
C TYR A 232 21.75 1.11 -1.68
N SER A 233 21.59 0.31 -0.62
CA SER A 233 22.51 0.29 0.52
C SER A 233 22.42 -1.01 1.30
N VAL A 234 23.55 -1.39 1.95
CA VAL A 234 23.56 -2.53 2.90
C VAL A 234 22.88 -2.19 4.24
N ASN A 235 22.65 -0.91 4.53
CA ASN A 235 21.93 -0.43 5.70
C ASN A 235 20.53 0.10 5.34
N GLY A 236 20.15 0.03 4.08
CA GLY A 236 18.89 0.54 3.55
C GLY A 236 17.74 -0.43 3.77
N VAL A 237 16.61 0.07 4.29
CA VAL A 237 15.39 -0.70 4.45
C VAL A 237 14.19 0.08 3.93
N GLN A 238 13.12 -0.63 3.59
CA GLN A 238 11.87 0.01 3.19
C GLN A 238 10.98 0.31 4.39
N THR A 239 10.04 1.23 4.20
CA THR A 239 8.89 1.38 5.07
C THR A 239 7.70 0.58 4.46
N SER A 240 6.72 0.11 5.14
CA SER A 240 6.44 0.22 6.57
C SER A 240 7.41 -0.68 7.36
N LEU A 241 8.21 -0.10 8.22
CA LEU A 241 9.20 -0.82 9.02
C LEU A 241 8.62 -1.15 10.39
N GLN A 242 8.36 -2.43 10.66
CA GLN A 242 7.86 -2.90 11.96
C GLN A 242 9.02 -3.26 12.88
N MET A 243 8.94 -2.80 14.13
CA MET A 243 9.92 -3.08 15.17
C MET A 243 9.26 -3.43 16.50
N ARG A 244 10.00 -4.11 17.36
CA ARG A 244 9.64 -4.38 18.76
C ARG A 244 10.82 -4.07 19.67
N THR A 245 10.57 -3.31 20.73
CA THR A 245 11.57 -2.99 21.76
C THR A 245 11.70 -4.15 22.75
N ASP A 246 12.83 -4.21 23.47
CA ASP A 246 13.05 -5.27 24.49
C ASP A 246 12.07 -5.18 25.66
N ASN A 247 11.47 -4.01 25.90
CA ASN A 247 10.45 -3.80 26.93
C ASN A 247 9.00 -3.89 26.42
N GLY A 248 8.81 -4.40 25.19
CA GLY A 248 7.52 -4.84 24.67
C GLY A 248 6.69 -3.77 23.95
N LEU A 249 7.25 -2.59 23.64
CA LEU A 249 6.57 -1.65 22.74
C LEU A 249 6.75 -2.07 21.29
N TYR A 250 5.70 -1.89 20.50
CA TYR A 250 5.72 -2.04 19.04
C TYR A 250 5.82 -0.66 18.41
N ILE A 251 6.75 -0.51 17.48
CA ILE A 251 7.02 0.76 16.78
C ILE A 251 6.95 0.48 15.27
N ASN A 252 6.26 1.34 14.54
CA ASN A 252 6.27 1.28 13.09
C ASN A 252 6.61 2.65 12.49
N ILE A 253 7.56 2.68 11.56
CA ILE A 253 7.91 3.88 10.79
C ILE A 253 7.38 3.72 9.38
N HIS A 254 6.58 4.70 8.94
CA HIS A 254 5.98 4.72 7.61
C HIS A 254 5.78 6.16 7.12
N GLU A 255 5.04 6.31 6.02
CA GLU A 255 4.58 7.59 5.48
C GLU A 255 3.09 7.52 5.13
N ALA A 256 2.42 8.66 5.10
CA ALA A 256 1.02 8.76 4.71
C ALA A 256 0.78 9.88 3.70
N GLY A 257 -0.16 9.68 2.78
CA GLY A 257 -0.53 10.68 1.79
C GLY A 257 0.58 10.99 0.78
N LEU A 258 1.19 9.96 0.19
CA LEU A 258 2.25 10.10 -0.81
C LEU A 258 1.69 10.64 -2.13
N LEU A 259 1.77 11.95 -2.33
CA LEU A 259 1.31 12.69 -3.50
C LEU A 259 2.39 13.67 -3.95
N ASP A 260 2.68 13.71 -5.26
CA ASP A 260 3.65 14.61 -5.90
C ASP A 260 4.99 14.70 -5.16
N TYR A 261 5.46 13.56 -4.70
CA TYR A 261 6.67 13.41 -3.91
C TYR A 261 7.27 12.00 -4.10
N PRO A 262 8.59 11.81 -4.01
CA PRO A 262 9.18 10.48 -4.09
C PRO A 262 8.94 9.67 -2.81
N CYS A 263 8.88 8.36 -2.96
CA CYS A 263 8.72 7.42 -1.84
C CYS A 263 9.90 7.49 -0.86
N MET A 264 9.61 7.38 0.43
CA MET A 264 10.60 7.35 1.50
C MET A 264 11.05 5.92 1.81
N HIS A 265 12.34 5.67 1.73
CA HIS A 265 13.07 4.57 2.36
C HIS A 265 13.84 5.09 3.57
N LEU A 266 14.56 4.22 4.25
CA LEU A 266 15.32 4.53 5.45
C LEU A 266 16.75 4.01 5.33
N GLU A 267 17.74 4.84 5.67
CA GLU A 267 19.15 4.46 5.79
C GLU A 267 19.54 4.43 7.26
N LEU A 268 20.01 3.28 7.75
CA LEU A 268 20.40 3.10 9.15
C LEU A 268 21.85 3.50 9.40
N ASP A 269 22.10 4.35 10.40
CA ASP A 269 23.38 4.39 11.08
C ASP A 269 23.41 3.31 12.20
N PRO A 270 24.11 2.20 12.01
CA PRO A 270 24.10 1.09 12.97
C PRO A 270 24.87 1.40 14.28
N LYS A 271 25.57 2.52 14.36
CA LYS A 271 26.30 2.93 15.59
C LYS A 271 25.39 3.66 16.56
N THR A 272 24.44 4.42 16.03
CA THR A 272 23.54 5.26 16.82
C THR A 272 22.10 4.75 16.78
N PHE A 273 21.79 3.74 15.98
CA PHE A 273 20.43 3.25 15.69
C PHE A 273 19.51 4.38 15.19
N THR A 274 20.07 5.27 14.37
CA THR A 274 19.35 6.37 13.76
C THR A 274 19.06 6.05 12.30
N PHE A 275 17.78 6.00 11.95
CA PHE A 275 17.37 6.01 10.55
C PHE A 275 17.32 7.44 10.03
N VAL A 276 17.76 7.61 8.79
CA VAL A 276 17.61 8.85 8.03
C VAL A 276 16.72 8.56 6.82
N SER A 277 15.81 9.48 6.51
CA SER A 277 15.00 9.41 5.29
C SER A 277 15.89 9.29 4.06
N HIS A 278 15.60 8.35 3.19
CA HIS A 278 16.27 8.16 1.91
C HIS A 278 15.20 8.09 0.82
N LEU A 279 15.11 9.15 0.02
CA LEU A 279 14.07 9.27 -1.00
C LEU A 279 14.51 8.60 -2.30
N THR A 280 13.56 8.03 -3.03
CA THR A 280 13.82 7.48 -4.37
C THR A 280 14.22 8.59 -5.35
N PRO A 281 15.34 8.48 -6.05
CA PRO A 281 15.77 9.47 -7.03
C PRO A 281 15.00 9.35 -8.35
N ASP A 282 15.01 10.43 -9.14
CA ASP A 282 14.69 10.40 -10.56
C ASP A 282 15.90 9.94 -11.39
N ALA A 283 15.75 9.83 -12.72
CA ALA A 283 16.80 9.44 -13.65
C ALA A 283 18.05 10.35 -13.62
N GLN A 284 18.00 11.52 -13.00
CA GLN A 284 19.10 12.45 -12.84
C GLN A 284 19.71 12.42 -11.41
N GLY A 285 19.20 11.55 -10.56
CA GLY A 285 19.61 11.44 -9.16
C GLY A 285 19.00 12.49 -8.23
N TRP A 286 17.94 13.20 -8.66
CA TRP A 286 17.23 14.19 -7.84
C TRP A 286 16.07 13.54 -7.10
N LYS A 287 15.84 13.98 -5.85
CA LYS A 287 14.86 13.37 -4.97
C LYS A 287 13.46 13.95 -5.13
N GLY A 288 13.32 15.20 -5.55
CA GLY A 288 12.02 15.81 -5.77
C GLY A 288 12.12 17.21 -6.39
N ARG A 289 11.13 17.56 -7.20
CA ARG A 289 11.00 18.85 -7.87
C ARG A 289 9.72 19.51 -7.36
N MET A 290 9.88 20.54 -6.55
CA MET A 290 8.80 21.15 -5.78
C MET A 290 8.51 22.58 -6.23
N GLN A 291 7.25 22.97 -6.16
CA GLN A 291 6.81 24.35 -6.40
C GLN A 291 5.93 24.80 -5.25
N THR A 292 6.28 25.94 -4.62
CA THR A 292 5.50 26.48 -3.51
C THR A 292 4.21 27.17 -3.97
N PRO A 293 3.08 27.06 -3.22
CA PRO A 293 2.99 26.32 -1.95
C PRO A 293 2.92 24.81 -2.20
N CYS A 294 3.55 24.03 -1.33
CA CYS A 294 3.55 22.55 -1.38
C CYS A 294 3.82 21.95 0.00
N ASN A 295 3.54 20.65 0.10
CA ASN A 295 3.78 19.86 1.32
C ASN A 295 4.56 18.61 0.98
N SER A 296 5.32 18.09 1.96
CA SER A 296 5.74 16.69 1.92
C SER A 296 4.57 15.76 2.27
N PRO A 297 4.65 14.46 1.97
CA PRO A 297 3.85 13.46 2.67
C PRO A 297 4.09 13.50 4.18
N TRP A 298 3.17 12.91 4.95
CA TRP A 298 3.36 12.74 6.37
C TRP A 298 4.43 11.67 6.65
N ARG A 299 5.34 11.96 7.57
CA ARG A 299 6.24 10.98 8.19
C ARG A 299 5.57 10.48 9.45
N THR A 300 5.56 9.15 9.67
CA THR A 300 4.77 8.58 10.75
C THR A 300 5.60 7.68 11.67
N VAL A 301 5.30 7.75 12.95
CA VAL A 301 5.82 6.85 13.98
C VAL A 301 4.62 6.35 14.79
N GLN A 302 4.16 5.13 14.49
CA GLN A 302 3.15 4.47 15.31
C GLN A 302 3.83 3.83 16.52
N VAL A 303 3.14 3.87 17.67
CA VAL A 303 3.61 3.26 18.92
C VAL A 303 2.44 2.57 19.62
N ALA A 304 2.63 1.30 19.95
CA ALA A 304 1.59 0.51 20.60
C ALA A 304 2.15 -0.37 21.74
N PRO A 305 1.37 -0.63 22.80
CA PRO A 305 1.77 -1.47 23.92
C PRO A 305 1.67 -2.97 23.64
N SER A 306 1.08 -3.35 22.51
CA SER A 306 0.93 -4.76 22.10
C SER A 306 0.83 -4.87 20.58
N ALA A 307 1.10 -6.04 20.04
CA ALA A 307 0.94 -6.35 18.63
C ALA A 307 -0.52 -6.13 18.16
N THR A 308 -1.50 -6.53 18.94
CA THR A 308 -2.92 -6.33 18.62
C THR A 308 -3.34 -4.86 18.60
N ALA A 309 -2.79 -4.04 19.48
CA ALA A 309 -3.00 -2.59 19.47
C ALA A 309 -2.32 -1.92 18.26
N GLN A 310 -1.16 -2.45 17.81
CA GLN A 310 -0.50 -2.00 16.59
C GLN A 310 -1.38 -2.24 15.34
N LEU A 311 -1.97 -3.43 15.23
CA LEU A 311 -2.89 -3.77 14.12
C LEU A 311 -4.17 -2.92 14.12
N ALA A 312 -4.60 -2.46 15.30
CA ALA A 312 -5.80 -1.61 15.45
C ALA A 312 -5.58 -0.15 15.07
N SER A 313 -4.34 0.28 14.80
CA SER A 313 -4.05 1.67 14.45
C SER A 313 -4.74 2.10 13.15
N ARG A 314 -5.23 3.33 13.13
CA ARG A 314 -5.80 3.98 11.94
C ARG A 314 -5.07 5.28 11.59
N LEU A 315 -3.88 5.47 12.15
CA LEU A 315 -3.05 6.66 11.96
C LEU A 315 -2.85 7.01 10.48
N ILE A 316 -2.45 6.03 9.68
CA ILE A 316 -2.15 6.25 8.26
C ILE A 316 -3.37 6.73 7.49
N LEU A 317 -4.54 6.13 7.72
CA LEU A 317 -5.79 6.58 7.10
C LEU A 317 -6.18 7.98 7.58
N ASN A 318 -6.09 8.23 8.89
CA ASN A 318 -6.49 9.50 9.50
C ASN A 318 -5.65 10.71 9.05
N LEU A 319 -4.39 10.49 8.66
CA LEU A 319 -3.52 11.53 8.13
C LEU A 319 -3.81 11.90 6.67
N ASN A 320 -4.57 11.08 5.94
CA ASN A 320 -4.98 11.39 4.58
C ASN A 320 -6.19 12.34 4.55
N GLU A 321 -6.31 13.08 3.46
CA GLU A 321 -7.44 13.97 3.23
C GLU A 321 -8.75 13.19 3.03
N PRO A 322 -9.92 13.78 3.33
CA PRO A 322 -11.21 13.17 3.02
C PRO A 322 -11.35 12.79 1.55
N CYS A 323 -12.37 11.98 1.24
CA CYS A 323 -12.69 11.55 -0.12
C CYS A 323 -12.79 12.75 -1.08
N ALA A 324 -12.04 12.69 -2.18
CA ALA A 324 -11.98 13.73 -3.21
C ALA A 324 -12.95 13.49 -4.37
N LEU A 325 -13.65 12.35 -4.40
CA LEU A 325 -14.58 12.01 -5.48
C LEU A 325 -15.95 12.64 -5.26
N GLU A 326 -16.59 13.12 -6.33
CA GLU A 326 -17.93 13.70 -6.27
C GLU A 326 -19.02 12.69 -5.88
N SER A 327 -18.87 11.41 -6.26
CA SER A 327 -19.76 10.30 -5.93
C SER A 327 -18.95 9.03 -5.78
N THR A 328 -19.37 8.20 -4.81
CA THR A 328 -18.79 6.88 -4.53
C THR A 328 -19.77 5.72 -4.69
N ASP A 329 -21.02 6.00 -5.13
CA ASP A 329 -22.10 5.01 -5.23
C ASP A 329 -21.80 3.85 -6.18
N TRP A 330 -20.86 4.03 -7.08
CA TRP A 330 -20.39 3.03 -8.04
C TRP A 330 -19.26 2.15 -7.52
N ILE A 331 -18.62 2.54 -6.40
CA ILE A 331 -17.52 1.80 -5.77
C ILE A 331 -18.10 0.78 -4.80
N ARG A 332 -17.68 -0.46 -4.91
CA ARG A 332 -18.11 -1.53 -4.00
C ARG A 332 -17.05 -2.60 -3.91
N PRO A 333 -16.95 -3.28 -2.77
CA PRO A 333 -16.13 -4.47 -2.61
C PRO A 333 -16.51 -5.57 -3.62
N VAL A 334 -15.51 -6.36 -4.04
CA VAL A 334 -15.61 -7.34 -5.11
C VAL A 334 -14.96 -8.66 -4.70
N LYS A 335 -15.71 -9.77 -4.83
CA LYS A 335 -15.12 -11.10 -4.89
C LYS A 335 -14.94 -11.52 -6.34
N TYR A 336 -13.76 -12.01 -6.70
CA TYR A 336 -13.46 -12.39 -8.06
C TYR A 336 -12.70 -13.71 -8.16
N ILE A 337 -12.77 -14.33 -9.32
CA ILE A 337 -11.95 -15.46 -9.75
C ILE A 337 -11.24 -15.05 -11.04
N GLY A 338 -10.16 -15.71 -11.46
CA GLY A 338 -9.44 -15.25 -12.64
C GLY A 338 -8.79 -16.33 -13.48
N VAL A 339 -8.74 -16.08 -14.78
CA VAL A 339 -7.81 -16.71 -15.70
C VAL A 339 -6.45 -16.09 -15.44
N TRP A 340 -5.71 -16.65 -14.49
CA TRP A 340 -4.46 -16.09 -13.92
C TRP A 340 -3.54 -17.23 -13.42
N TRP A 341 -3.97 -18.05 -12.46
CA TRP A 341 -3.14 -19.08 -11.83
C TRP A 341 -2.63 -20.14 -12.82
N GLU A 342 -3.36 -20.38 -13.91
CA GLU A 342 -2.89 -21.27 -14.98
C GLU A 342 -1.57 -20.80 -15.58
N MET A 343 -1.42 -19.48 -15.79
CA MET A 343 -0.21 -18.91 -16.37
C MET A 343 0.90 -18.81 -15.32
N ILE A 344 0.61 -18.31 -14.14
CA ILE A 344 1.55 -18.19 -13.04
C ILE A 344 2.15 -19.54 -12.66
N SER A 345 1.34 -20.59 -12.57
CA SER A 345 1.82 -21.95 -12.30
C SER A 345 2.60 -22.58 -13.47
N GLY A 346 2.45 -22.08 -14.72
CA GLY A 346 3.04 -22.64 -15.92
C GLY A 346 2.19 -23.74 -16.59
N LYS A 347 0.90 -23.86 -16.21
CA LYS A 347 -0.04 -24.76 -16.87
C LYS A 347 -0.49 -24.23 -18.23
N GLY A 348 -0.66 -22.91 -18.35
CA GLY A 348 -1.08 -22.17 -19.54
C GLY A 348 -0.09 -21.06 -19.94
N SER A 349 -0.46 -20.26 -20.93
CA SER A 349 0.30 -19.12 -21.40
C SER A 349 -0.55 -17.88 -21.56
N TRP A 350 0.07 -16.69 -21.34
CA TRP A 350 -0.52 -15.40 -21.71
C TRP A 350 -0.48 -15.18 -23.23
N SER A 351 0.54 -15.71 -23.92
CA SER A 351 0.72 -15.59 -25.37
C SER A 351 -0.18 -16.54 -26.16
N TYR A 352 -0.65 -16.04 -27.31
CA TYR A 352 -1.50 -16.79 -28.25
C TYR A 352 -0.71 -17.73 -29.17
N THR A 353 0.49 -17.32 -29.55
CA THR A 353 1.29 -18.00 -30.57
C THR A 353 2.76 -18.13 -30.19
N ASN A 354 3.48 -19.04 -30.86
CA ASN A 354 4.93 -19.14 -30.81
C ASN A 354 5.60 -18.68 -32.12
N ASP A 355 4.84 -18.16 -33.08
CA ASP A 355 5.36 -17.78 -34.39
C ASP A 355 6.21 -16.50 -34.37
N PHE A 356 6.06 -15.67 -33.30
CA PHE A 356 6.74 -14.37 -33.23
C PHE A 356 7.80 -14.37 -32.13
N ALA A 357 9.05 -14.12 -32.52
CA ALA A 357 10.14 -13.86 -31.58
C ALA A 357 10.15 -12.38 -31.08
N SER A 358 9.45 -11.50 -31.79
CA SER A 358 9.31 -10.09 -31.44
C SER A 358 8.00 -9.54 -32.02
N VAL A 359 7.26 -8.81 -31.20
CA VAL A 359 5.99 -8.20 -31.57
C VAL A 359 6.19 -6.72 -31.86
N GLN A 360 5.53 -6.22 -32.91
CA GLN A 360 5.48 -4.80 -33.26
C GLN A 360 4.01 -4.34 -33.25
N LEU A 361 3.68 -3.49 -32.31
CA LEU A 361 2.34 -2.95 -32.12
C LEU A 361 1.79 -2.35 -33.44
N GLY A 362 0.60 -2.79 -33.84
CA GLY A 362 -0.08 -2.36 -35.07
C GLY A 362 0.55 -2.86 -36.38
N LYS A 363 1.52 -3.80 -36.33
CA LYS A 363 2.16 -4.38 -37.53
C LYS A 363 2.19 -5.90 -37.54
N THR A 364 2.31 -6.54 -36.38
CA THR A 364 2.28 -8.01 -36.27
C THR A 364 0.89 -8.50 -36.66
N ASP A 365 0.85 -9.46 -37.60
CA ASP A 365 -0.41 -10.03 -38.14
C ASP A 365 -0.79 -11.30 -37.38
N TYR A 366 -1.58 -11.16 -36.34
CA TYR A 366 -2.10 -12.27 -35.56
C TYR A 366 -3.17 -13.10 -36.29
N ALA A 367 -3.82 -12.55 -37.33
CA ALA A 367 -4.82 -13.29 -38.08
C ALA A 367 -4.22 -14.45 -38.88
N SER A 368 -2.93 -14.37 -39.23
CA SER A 368 -2.17 -15.45 -39.90
C SER A 368 -1.38 -16.36 -38.97
N ALA A 369 -1.33 -16.04 -37.67
CA ALA A 369 -0.54 -16.76 -36.67
C ALA A 369 -1.18 -18.12 -36.30
N THR A 370 -0.32 -19.09 -35.97
CA THR A 370 -0.76 -20.40 -35.50
C THR A 370 -0.97 -20.38 -33.98
N PRO A 371 -2.19 -20.69 -33.46
CA PRO A 371 -2.38 -20.82 -32.03
C PRO A 371 -1.42 -21.83 -31.40
N ASN A 372 -0.80 -21.48 -30.25
CA ASN A 372 0.12 -22.38 -29.56
C ASN A 372 -0.58 -23.53 -28.79
N GLY A 373 -1.91 -23.45 -28.65
CA GLY A 373 -2.73 -24.47 -27.96
C GLY A 373 -2.65 -24.40 -26.42
N THR A 374 -1.91 -23.45 -25.85
CA THR A 374 -1.77 -23.25 -24.40
C THR A 374 -2.29 -21.91 -23.91
N HIS A 375 -2.73 -21.02 -24.82
CA HIS A 375 -3.30 -19.74 -24.49
C HIS A 375 -4.53 -19.88 -23.57
N SER A 376 -4.47 -19.25 -22.39
CA SER A 376 -5.51 -19.43 -21.37
C SER A 376 -6.68 -18.46 -21.52
N ALA A 377 -6.46 -17.25 -22.03
CA ALA A 377 -7.51 -16.24 -22.20
C ALA A 377 -8.35 -16.46 -23.47
N ASN A 378 -8.84 -17.68 -23.70
CA ASN A 378 -9.66 -18.01 -24.86
C ASN A 378 -11.15 -18.09 -24.52
N ASN A 379 -11.99 -18.02 -25.55
CA ASN A 379 -13.47 -17.98 -25.40
C ASN A 379 -14.04 -19.14 -24.58
N GLU A 380 -13.51 -20.34 -24.71
CA GLU A 380 -14.02 -21.53 -24.02
C GLU A 380 -13.72 -21.47 -22.52
N LYS A 381 -12.46 -21.23 -22.16
CA LYS A 381 -12.05 -21.14 -20.75
C LYS A 381 -12.71 -19.97 -20.03
N VAL A 382 -12.71 -18.79 -20.64
CA VAL A 382 -13.33 -17.61 -20.02
C VAL A 382 -14.81 -17.83 -19.74
N ARG A 383 -15.55 -18.50 -20.66
CA ARG A 383 -16.96 -18.90 -20.40
C ARG A 383 -17.07 -19.83 -19.21
N ARG A 384 -16.19 -20.80 -19.06
CA ARG A 384 -16.16 -21.71 -17.90
C ARG A 384 -15.98 -20.94 -16.58
N TYR A 385 -15.05 -19.97 -16.55
CA TYR A 385 -14.84 -19.12 -15.38
C TYR A 385 -16.06 -18.23 -15.09
N ILE A 386 -16.71 -17.68 -16.12
CA ILE A 386 -17.96 -16.92 -15.96
C ILE A 386 -19.07 -17.80 -15.37
N ASP A 387 -19.24 -19.03 -15.86
CA ASP A 387 -20.25 -19.96 -15.35
C ASP A 387 -19.97 -20.33 -13.89
N PHE A 388 -18.70 -20.62 -13.54
CA PHE A 388 -18.28 -20.91 -12.17
C PHE A 388 -18.51 -19.70 -11.25
N ALA A 389 -18.14 -18.51 -11.67
CA ALA A 389 -18.38 -17.27 -10.92
C ALA A 389 -19.87 -17.05 -10.64
N ALA A 390 -20.70 -17.21 -11.66
CA ALA A 390 -22.16 -17.06 -11.55
C ALA A 390 -22.79 -18.11 -10.61
N GLU A 391 -22.36 -19.38 -10.70
CA GLU A 391 -22.84 -20.46 -9.85
C GLU A 391 -22.52 -20.27 -8.38
N HIS A 392 -21.34 -19.71 -8.11
CA HIS A 392 -20.80 -19.60 -6.74
C HIS A 392 -20.88 -18.19 -6.13
N GLY A 393 -21.51 -17.23 -6.83
CA GLY A 393 -21.80 -15.91 -6.29
C GLY A 393 -20.59 -14.95 -6.28
N PHE A 394 -19.66 -15.14 -7.21
CA PHE A 394 -18.58 -14.18 -7.44
C PHE A 394 -19.04 -13.05 -8.36
N ASP A 395 -18.55 -11.84 -8.10
CA ASP A 395 -18.95 -10.63 -8.81
C ASP A 395 -18.27 -10.50 -10.16
N GLN A 396 -16.99 -10.95 -10.24
CA GLN A 396 -16.16 -10.68 -11.40
C GLN A 396 -15.22 -11.84 -11.76
N VAL A 397 -14.79 -11.83 -13.03
CA VAL A 397 -13.76 -12.71 -13.58
C VAL A 397 -12.64 -11.86 -14.17
N LEU A 398 -11.45 -11.92 -13.58
CA LEU A 398 -10.22 -11.37 -14.16
C LEU A 398 -9.80 -12.21 -15.36
N VAL A 399 -9.37 -11.57 -16.44
CA VAL A 399 -8.80 -12.25 -17.60
C VAL A 399 -7.47 -11.62 -17.98
N GLU A 400 -6.38 -12.25 -17.62
CA GLU A 400 -5.05 -11.86 -18.08
C GLU A 400 -4.72 -12.49 -19.42
N GLY A 401 -3.89 -11.82 -20.23
CA GLY A 401 -3.49 -12.32 -21.54
C GLY A 401 -4.55 -12.16 -22.63
N TRP A 402 -5.57 -11.31 -22.42
CA TRP A 402 -6.68 -11.17 -23.37
C TRP A 402 -6.33 -10.43 -24.67
N ASN A 403 -5.33 -9.52 -24.63
CA ASN A 403 -4.95 -8.63 -25.70
C ASN A 403 -3.64 -9.04 -26.38
N GLU A 404 -3.43 -8.57 -27.61
CA GLU A 404 -2.21 -8.85 -28.38
C GLU A 404 -0.96 -8.28 -27.72
N GLY A 405 0.20 -8.99 -27.82
CA GLY A 405 1.51 -8.47 -27.43
C GLY A 405 2.31 -9.31 -26.40
N TRP A 406 1.76 -10.40 -25.90
CA TRP A 406 2.37 -11.19 -24.82
C TRP A 406 3.50 -12.14 -25.24
N GLU A 407 3.85 -12.23 -26.54
CA GLU A 407 4.87 -13.15 -27.03
C GLU A 407 6.30 -12.75 -26.60
N ASP A 408 6.55 -11.46 -26.41
CA ASP A 408 7.86 -10.94 -25.99
C ASP A 408 7.79 -9.75 -25.03
N TRP A 409 6.76 -9.71 -24.19
CA TRP A 409 6.44 -8.58 -23.30
C TRP A 409 7.42 -8.41 -22.14
N ALA A 410 7.80 -9.51 -21.47
CA ALA A 410 8.61 -9.47 -20.26
C ALA A 410 10.02 -8.94 -20.55
N ASN A 411 10.43 -7.90 -19.84
CA ASN A 411 11.77 -7.28 -19.97
C ASN A 411 12.17 -6.91 -21.40
N CYS A 412 11.19 -6.65 -22.26
CA CYS A 412 11.45 -6.39 -23.69
C CYS A 412 12.10 -5.02 -23.94
N ASN A 413 12.07 -4.11 -22.97
CA ASN A 413 12.58 -2.74 -23.05
C ASN A 413 12.01 -1.93 -24.25
N LYS A 414 10.76 -2.20 -24.61
CA LYS A 414 10.06 -1.54 -25.71
C LYS A 414 9.12 -0.46 -25.19
N ASP A 415 9.18 0.73 -25.80
CA ASP A 415 8.25 1.82 -25.50
C ASP A 415 6.82 1.54 -25.98
N TYR A 416 6.64 0.69 -27.01
CA TYR A 416 5.33 0.32 -27.56
C TYR A 416 5.11 -1.19 -27.43
N VAL A 417 4.43 -1.63 -26.37
CA VAL A 417 4.23 -3.05 -26.06
C VAL A 417 2.78 -3.47 -26.33
N PHE A 418 1.82 -2.81 -25.66
CA PHE A 418 0.38 -3.11 -25.71
C PHE A 418 -0.39 -1.88 -26.16
N ASP A 419 -1.53 -2.11 -26.84
CA ASP A 419 -2.47 -1.01 -27.19
C ASP A 419 -3.71 -0.97 -26.28
N PHE A 420 -3.89 -1.99 -25.43
CA PHE A 420 -4.99 -2.13 -24.45
C PHE A 420 -6.40 -2.13 -25.07
N VAL A 421 -6.53 -2.34 -26.37
CA VAL A 421 -7.83 -2.34 -27.07
C VAL A 421 -7.99 -3.50 -28.06
N THR A 422 -6.92 -4.14 -28.51
CA THR A 422 -6.97 -5.22 -29.52
C THR A 422 -6.89 -6.58 -28.86
N PRO A 423 -8.02 -7.36 -28.86
CA PRO A 423 -8.01 -8.71 -28.30
C PRO A 423 -7.31 -9.69 -29.24
N TYR A 424 -6.79 -10.79 -28.68
CA TYR A 424 -6.35 -11.94 -29.47
C TYR A 424 -7.48 -12.54 -30.30
N PRO A 425 -7.17 -13.26 -31.42
CA PRO A 425 -8.20 -13.82 -32.33
C PRO A 425 -9.17 -14.81 -31.68
N ASP A 426 -8.77 -15.46 -30.59
CA ASP A 426 -9.58 -16.43 -29.83
C ASP A 426 -10.29 -15.83 -28.60
N PHE A 427 -10.25 -14.49 -28.42
CA PHE A 427 -10.91 -13.76 -27.36
C PHE A 427 -11.96 -12.77 -27.93
N ASP A 428 -13.21 -13.18 -27.99
CA ASP A 428 -14.32 -12.32 -28.43
C ASP A 428 -14.81 -11.45 -27.27
N ILE A 429 -14.20 -10.26 -27.10
CA ILE A 429 -14.48 -9.34 -26.01
C ILE A 429 -15.95 -8.94 -25.91
N GLU A 430 -16.65 -8.75 -27.05
CA GLU A 430 -18.05 -8.37 -27.09
C GLU A 430 -18.96 -9.53 -26.64
N ALA A 431 -18.77 -10.71 -27.22
CA ALA A 431 -19.56 -11.88 -26.89
C ALA A 431 -19.35 -12.34 -25.43
N LEU A 432 -18.11 -12.27 -24.93
CA LEU A 432 -17.79 -12.64 -23.54
C LEU A 432 -18.39 -11.68 -22.52
N ASN A 433 -18.30 -10.35 -22.73
CA ASN A 433 -18.94 -9.39 -21.85
C ASN A 433 -20.47 -9.52 -21.85
N LYS A 434 -21.07 -9.67 -23.02
CA LYS A 434 -22.50 -9.92 -23.12
C LYS A 434 -22.92 -11.21 -22.38
N TYR A 435 -22.12 -12.25 -22.49
CA TYR A 435 -22.36 -13.50 -21.78
C TYR A 435 -22.24 -13.33 -20.27
N ALA A 436 -21.17 -12.71 -19.78
CA ALA A 436 -20.96 -12.44 -18.36
C ALA A 436 -22.12 -11.63 -17.77
N HIS A 437 -22.52 -10.54 -18.42
CA HIS A 437 -23.65 -9.72 -17.97
C HIS A 437 -24.97 -10.50 -17.95
N SER A 438 -25.19 -11.42 -18.89
CA SER A 438 -26.38 -12.28 -18.90
C SER A 438 -26.44 -13.24 -17.70
N LYS A 439 -25.30 -13.52 -17.08
CA LYS A 439 -25.15 -14.35 -15.87
C LYS A 439 -25.08 -13.55 -14.58
N GLY A 440 -25.12 -12.19 -14.63
CA GLY A 440 -24.97 -11.32 -13.47
C GLY A 440 -23.51 -11.09 -13.04
N VAL A 441 -22.54 -11.52 -13.83
CA VAL A 441 -21.11 -11.40 -13.60
C VAL A 441 -20.52 -10.31 -14.51
N ARG A 442 -19.40 -9.69 -14.13
CA ARG A 442 -18.62 -8.79 -14.99
C ARG A 442 -17.23 -9.37 -15.25
N LEU A 443 -16.63 -9.01 -16.37
CA LEU A 443 -15.20 -9.22 -16.54
C LEU A 443 -14.44 -8.07 -15.86
N MET A 444 -13.30 -8.41 -15.24
CA MET A 444 -12.30 -7.45 -14.75
C MET A 444 -11.25 -7.28 -15.84
N MET A 445 -10.95 -6.03 -16.18
CA MET A 445 -9.94 -5.69 -17.17
C MET A 445 -8.53 -5.92 -16.61
N HIS A 446 -7.61 -6.35 -17.46
CA HIS A 446 -6.18 -6.43 -17.16
C HIS A 446 -5.38 -5.52 -18.10
N HIS A 447 -4.60 -4.61 -17.54
CA HIS A 447 -3.66 -3.75 -18.22
C HIS A 447 -2.25 -4.00 -17.71
N GLU A 448 -1.54 -4.99 -18.27
CA GLU A 448 -0.10 -5.10 -18.08
C GLU A 448 0.60 -4.06 -18.94
N THR A 449 1.50 -3.28 -18.36
CA THR A 449 2.18 -2.18 -19.04
C THR A 449 3.58 -2.53 -19.50
N SER A 450 4.15 -3.65 -19.01
CA SER A 450 5.58 -3.98 -19.16
C SER A 450 6.47 -2.78 -18.76
N SER A 451 6.06 -2.07 -17.72
CA SER A 451 6.66 -0.84 -17.18
C SER A 451 6.84 0.31 -18.19
N SER A 452 6.21 0.22 -19.38
CA SER A 452 6.20 1.32 -20.35
C SER A 452 5.13 2.35 -20.03
N VAL A 453 5.42 3.21 -19.07
CA VAL A 453 4.52 4.25 -18.57
C VAL A 453 4.04 5.17 -19.68
N ARG A 454 4.96 5.61 -20.54
CA ARG A 454 4.66 6.51 -21.64
C ARG A 454 3.74 5.87 -22.69
N ASN A 455 3.88 4.57 -22.93
CA ASN A 455 2.97 3.82 -23.79
C ASN A 455 1.57 3.72 -23.17
N TYR A 456 1.50 3.41 -21.87
CA TYR A 456 0.23 3.31 -21.18
C TYR A 456 -0.54 4.65 -21.19
N GLU A 457 0.12 5.77 -20.87
CA GLU A 457 -0.51 7.09 -20.90
C GLU A 457 -1.05 7.48 -22.28
N ARG A 458 -0.37 7.08 -23.37
CA ARG A 458 -0.84 7.35 -24.75
C ARG A 458 -2.12 6.62 -25.11
N HIS A 459 -2.34 5.44 -24.52
CA HIS A 459 -3.46 4.56 -24.88
C HIS A 459 -4.56 4.56 -23.81
N LEU A 460 -4.33 5.19 -22.65
CA LEU A 460 -5.24 5.09 -21.50
C LEU A 460 -6.64 5.57 -21.79
N ASP A 461 -6.80 6.69 -22.49
CA ASP A 461 -8.14 7.22 -22.85
C ASP A 461 -8.89 6.21 -23.73
N GLN A 462 -8.24 5.63 -24.75
CA GLN A 462 -8.86 4.63 -25.62
C GLN A 462 -9.20 3.33 -24.87
N ALA A 463 -8.34 2.93 -23.96
CA ALA A 463 -8.55 1.76 -23.12
C ALA A 463 -9.76 1.94 -22.18
N LEU A 464 -9.91 3.12 -21.57
CA LEU A 464 -11.06 3.44 -20.72
C LEU A 464 -12.36 3.58 -21.55
N GLU A 465 -12.32 4.15 -22.75
CA GLU A 465 -13.45 4.18 -23.69
C GLU A 465 -13.90 2.75 -24.08
N LEU A 466 -12.94 1.82 -24.29
CA LEU A 466 -13.26 0.40 -24.53
C LEU A 466 -13.97 -0.22 -23.32
N MET A 467 -13.52 0.10 -22.12
CA MET A 467 -14.13 -0.37 -20.90
C MET A 467 -15.56 0.14 -20.73
N ASP A 468 -15.79 1.42 -20.97
CA ASP A 468 -17.15 2.00 -20.98
C ASP A 468 -18.06 1.29 -21.97
N LYS A 469 -17.56 1.05 -23.19
CA LYS A 469 -18.31 0.39 -24.27
C LYS A 469 -18.80 -1.01 -23.86
N TYR A 470 -17.97 -1.77 -23.15
CA TYR A 470 -18.28 -3.17 -22.79
C TYR A 470 -18.73 -3.34 -21.33
N GLY A 471 -18.79 -2.26 -20.55
CA GLY A 471 -19.31 -2.24 -19.18
C GLY A 471 -18.38 -2.81 -18.13
N TYR A 472 -17.08 -2.73 -18.33
CA TYR A 472 -16.09 -2.98 -17.28
C TYR A 472 -16.15 -1.89 -16.22
N ASN A 473 -15.92 -2.25 -14.96
CA ASN A 473 -15.90 -1.30 -13.85
C ASN A 473 -14.71 -1.50 -12.89
N SER A 474 -13.76 -2.32 -13.28
CA SER A 474 -12.52 -2.56 -12.52
C SER A 474 -11.37 -2.95 -13.45
N ILE A 475 -10.16 -2.56 -13.04
CA ILE A 475 -8.89 -2.84 -13.71
C ILE A 475 -7.92 -3.46 -12.71
N LYS A 476 -7.21 -4.51 -13.11
CA LYS A 476 -5.90 -4.87 -12.58
C LYS A 476 -4.85 -4.25 -13.50
N SER A 477 -3.99 -3.35 -12.99
CA SER A 477 -2.89 -2.76 -13.77
C SER A 477 -1.55 -3.24 -13.22
N GLY A 478 -0.63 -3.70 -14.10
CA GLY A 478 0.69 -4.21 -13.76
C GLY A 478 1.81 -3.38 -14.38
N TYR A 479 2.99 -3.40 -13.73
CA TYR A 479 4.18 -2.66 -14.14
C TYR A 479 5.43 -3.55 -14.02
N VAL A 480 5.38 -4.75 -14.62
CA VAL A 480 6.47 -5.71 -14.55
C VAL A 480 7.69 -5.23 -15.34
N GLY A 481 8.87 -5.29 -14.74
CA GLY A 481 10.15 -4.95 -15.37
C GLY A 481 10.63 -3.52 -15.06
N ASP A 482 11.74 -3.13 -15.70
CA ASP A 482 12.34 -1.80 -15.52
C ASP A 482 11.50 -0.70 -16.15
N ILE A 483 11.35 0.43 -15.45
CA ILE A 483 10.56 1.56 -15.94
C ILE A 483 11.12 2.13 -17.26
N LEU A 484 10.21 2.37 -18.19
CA LEU A 484 10.49 3.12 -19.41
C LEU A 484 9.84 4.52 -19.35
N PRO A 485 10.63 5.59 -19.53
CA PRO A 485 12.02 5.64 -20.04
C PRO A 485 13.07 5.12 -19.03
N ILE A 486 14.07 4.41 -19.53
CA ILE A 486 15.15 3.82 -18.72
C ILE A 486 15.83 4.88 -17.84
N GLY A 487 16.06 4.53 -16.58
CA GLY A 487 16.68 5.36 -15.54
C GLY A 487 15.68 5.98 -14.55
N GLU A 488 14.39 5.97 -14.86
CA GLU A 488 13.35 6.22 -13.87
C GLU A 488 13.15 4.99 -12.97
N HIS A 489 12.60 5.21 -11.78
CA HIS A 489 12.34 4.16 -10.80
C HIS A 489 10.86 4.09 -10.45
N HIS A 490 10.35 2.91 -10.10
CA HIS A 490 8.94 2.68 -9.74
C HIS A 490 8.44 3.60 -8.62
N TYR A 491 9.33 4.09 -7.75
CA TYR A 491 8.96 4.90 -6.59
C TYR A 491 9.48 6.33 -6.66
N SER A 492 9.96 6.79 -7.85
CA SER A 492 10.32 8.19 -8.09
C SER A 492 9.08 9.10 -8.10
N GLN A 493 9.26 10.41 -7.91
CA GLN A 493 8.16 11.38 -7.96
C GLN A 493 7.35 11.29 -9.26
N SER A 494 8.01 11.06 -10.40
CA SER A 494 7.35 10.94 -11.71
C SER A 494 6.40 9.75 -11.76
N LEU A 495 6.79 8.61 -11.19
CA LEU A 495 5.96 7.41 -11.14
C LEU A 495 4.83 7.54 -10.13
N ILE A 496 5.07 8.16 -8.97
CA ILE A 496 3.99 8.49 -8.04
C ILE A 496 2.91 9.34 -8.72
N ASN A 497 3.32 10.33 -9.50
CA ASN A 497 2.39 11.18 -10.27
C ASN A 497 1.66 10.38 -11.37
N HIS A 498 2.35 9.47 -12.04
CA HIS A 498 1.74 8.57 -13.02
C HIS A 498 0.66 7.69 -12.40
N TYR A 499 0.96 7.00 -11.28
CA TYR A 499 -0.02 6.15 -10.60
C TYR A 499 -1.27 6.93 -10.22
N MET A 500 -1.09 8.13 -9.67
CA MET A 500 -2.21 8.98 -9.29
C MET A 500 -2.97 9.54 -10.50
N TYR A 501 -2.30 9.75 -11.63
CA TYR A 501 -2.96 10.08 -12.89
C TYR A 501 -3.90 8.96 -13.34
N VAL A 502 -3.43 7.71 -13.34
CA VAL A 502 -4.24 6.53 -13.71
C VAL A 502 -5.43 6.35 -12.74
N VAL A 503 -5.21 6.47 -11.42
CA VAL A 503 -6.28 6.39 -10.40
C VAL A 503 -7.39 7.42 -10.66
N LYS A 504 -7.01 8.68 -10.94
CA LYS A 504 -7.97 9.77 -11.19
C LYS A 504 -8.69 9.58 -12.52
N LYS A 505 -7.98 9.19 -13.57
CA LYS A 505 -8.58 8.86 -14.86
C LYS A 505 -9.57 7.70 -14.78
N ALA A 506 -9.22 6.64 -14.07
CA ALA A 506 -10.13 5.52 -13.81
C ALA A 506 -11.40 5.99 -13.07
N ALA A 507 -11.27 6.89 -12.08
CA ALA A 507 -12.41 7.45 -11.36
C ALA A 507 -13.36 8.27 -12.27
N GLU A 508 -12.83 9.03 -13.24
CA GLU A 508 -13.63 9.78 -14.24
C GLU A 508 -14.56 8.83 -15.04
N HIS A 509 -14.11 7.59 -15.28
CA HIS A 509 -14.86 6.54 -15.97
C HIS A 509 -15.58 5.57 -15.00
N LYS A 510 -15.63 5.87 -13.69
CA LYS A 510 -16.25 5.03 -12.66
C LYS A 510 -15.64 3.62 -12.61
N VAL A 511 -14.34 3.54 -12.72
CA VAL A 511 -13.57 2.30 -12.71
C VAL A 511 -12.76 2.20 -11.42
N MET A 512 -12.87 1.07 -10.74
CA MET A 512 -12.06 0.70 -9.58
C MET A 512 -10.70 0.16 -10.06
N LEU A 513 -9.64 0.47 -9.34
CA LEU A 513 -8.27 0.11 -9.72
C LEU A 513 -7.60 -0.75 -8.65
N ASN A 514 -6.99 -1.84 -9.10
CA ASN A 514 -6.08 -2.70 -8.36
C ASN A 514 -4.70 -2.59 -9.01
N GLY A 515 -3.72 -2.05 -8.29
CA GLY A 515 -2.38 -1.79 -8.83
C GLY A 515 -1.35 -2.82 -8.37
N HIS A 516 -0.70 -3.49 -9.33
CA HIS A 516 0.42 -4.41 -9.10
C HIS A 516 1.74 -3.70 -9.43
N GLU A 517 2.83 -4.06 -8.75
CA GLU A 517 4.17 -3.45 -8.81
C GLU A 517 4.20 -1.93 -8.50
N MET A 518 3.07 -1.33 -8.19
CA MET A 518 2.98 0.06 -7.75
C MET A 518 3.70 0.27 -6.41
N VAL A 519 3.95 1.55 -6.07
CA VAL A 519 4.42 1.89 -4.73
C VAL A 519 3.45 1.39 -3.66
N ARG A 520 4.00 0.99 -2.50
CA ARG A 520 3.21 0.57 -1.34
C ARG A 520 2.16 1.61 -0.94
N PRO A 521 0.99 1.19 -0.47
CA PRO A 521 -0.07 2.10 -0.03
C PRO A 521 0.34 2.98 1.15
N THR A 522 -0.16 4.20 1.12
CA THR A 522 0.06 5.24 2.14
C THR A 522 -1.25 5.88 2.62
N GLY A 523 -2.35 5.09 2.59
CA GLY A 523 -3.68 5.52 3.04
C GLY A 523 -4.47 6.32 2.01
N LEU A 524 -3.98 6.47 0.77
CA LEU A 524 -4.66 7.23 -0.29
C LEU A 524 -6.02 6.67 -0.69
N CYS A 525 -6.32 5.43 -0.31
CA CYS A 525 -7.65 4.84 -0.48
C CYS A 525 -8.76 5.57 0.32
N ARG A 526 -8.42 6.36 1.36
CA ARG A 526 -9.36 7.29 2.00
C ARG A 526 -9.76 8.42 1.05
N THR A 527 -8.79 9.02 0.36
CA THR A 527 -9.00 10.16 -0.53
C THR A 527 -9.53 9.72 -1.90
N TYR A 528 -9.05 8.57 -2.40
CA TYR A 528 -9.43 7.97 -3.67
C TYR A 528 -9.88 6.52 -3.48
N PRO A 529 -11.11 6.29 -3.00
CA PRO A 529 -11.60 4.95 -2.66
C PRO A 529 -11.79 4.02 -3.88
N ASN A 530 -11.66 4.53 -5.10
CA ASN A 530 -11.57 3.70 -6.29
C ASN A 530 -10.21 2.99 -6.44
N LEU A 531 -9.17 3.40 -5.71
CA LEU A 531 -7.96 2.60 -5.49
C LEU A 531 -8.31 1.51 -4.48
N ILE A 532 -8.94 0.43 -4.99
CA ILE A 532 -9.57 -0.59 -4.16
C ILE A 532 -8.60 -1.69 -3.73
N GLY A 533 -7.49 -1.86 -4.42
CA GLY A 533 -6.47 -2.85 -4.13
C GLY A 533 -5.10 -2.45 -4.64
N ALA A 534 -4.09 -3.03 -4.05
CA ALA A 534 -2.73 -3.00 -4.54
C ALA A 534 -2.00 -4.25 -4.06
N GLU A 535 -0.98 -4.71 -4.81
CA GLU A 535 -0.13 -5.82 -4.37
C GLU A 535 1.02 -5.31 -3.48
N ALA A 536 2.06 -4.72 -4.07
CA ALA A 536 3.22 -4.07 -3.42
C ALA A 536 3.85 -4.88 -2.26
N ALA A 537 3.91 -6.18 -2.40
CA ALA A 537 4.65 -7.17 -1.61
C ALA A 537 4.45 -8.54 -2.26
N ARG A 538 5.23 -9.54 -1.87
CA ARG A 538 5.02 -10.91 -2.36
C ARG A 538 3.64 -11.43 -2.01
N GLY A 539 2.82 -11.68 -3.04
CA GLY A 539 1.55 -12.38 -2.97
C GLY A 539 1.70 -13.89 -3.24
N THR A 540 0.56 -14.54 -3.52
CA THR A 540 0.50 -15.98 -3.80
C THR A 540 1.31 -16.38 -5.04
N GLU A 541 1.50 -15.50 -6.02
CA GLU A 541 2.26 -15.83 -7.24
C GLU A 541 3.68 -16.31 -6.95
N TYR A 542 4.34 -15.73 -5.94
CA TYR A 542 5.69 -16.14 -5.55
C TYR A 542 5.77 -17.57 -5.02
N GLN A 543 4.66 -18.17 -4.65
CA GLN A 543 4.60 -19.60 -4.35
C GLN A 543 4.92 -20.45 -5.59
N ALA A 544 4.63 -19.95 -6.80
CA ALA A 544 4.97 -20.61 -8.05
C ALA A 544 6.44 -20.39 -8.48
N PHE A 545 7.15 -19.46 -7.85
CA PHE A 545 8.53 -19.06 -8.16
C PHE A 545 9.54 -19.45 -7.05
N GLY A 546 9.33 -20.58 -6.39
CA GLY A 546 10.17 -21.07 -5.30
C GLY A 546 9.57 -20.95 -3.91
N GLY A 547 8.47 -20.22 -3.78
CA GLY A 547 7.67 -20.10 -2.57
C GLY A 547 8.18 -19.04 -1.58
N THR A 548 7.25 -18.59 -0.73
CA THR A 548 7.52 -17.87 0.51
C THR A 548 7.25 -18.78 1.70
N MET A 549 7.96 -18.58 2.81
CA MET A 549 7.73 -19.39 4.01
C MET A 549 6.45 -18.96 4.75
N PRO A 550 5.82 -19.84 5.54
CA PRO A 550 4.56 -19.56 6.21
C PRO A 550 4.52 -18.31 7.08
N HIS A 551 5.64 -17.94 7.72
CA HIS A 551 5.73 -16.73 8.55
C HIS A 551 5.47 -15.43 7.78
N HIS A 552 5.57 -15.43 6.46
CA HIS A 552 5.35 -14.22 5.63
C HIS A 552 3.95 -13.62 5.86
N VAL A 553 2.90 -14.45 5.86
CA VAL A 553 1.51 -13.98 6.06
C VAL A 553 1.21 -13.51 7.48
N THR A 554 2.09 -13.80 8.46
CA THR A 554 1.99 -13.29 9.83
C THR A 554 2.71 -11.95 10.02
N ILE A 555 3.54 -11.53 9.05
CA ILE A 555 4.27 -10.25 9.06
C ILE A 555 3.50 -9.17 8.24
N LEU A 556 2.87 -9.55 7.13
CA LEU A 556 2.17 -8.63 6.24
C LEU A 556 1.14 -7.72 6.94
N PRO A 557 0.36 -8.17 7.94
CA PRO A 557 -0.58 -7.29 8.66
C PRO A 557 0.09 -6.11 9.36
N PHE A 558 1.34 -6.27 9.83
CA PHE A 558 2.09 -5.23 10.54
C PHE A 558 2.91 -4.31 9.63
N THR A 559 3.14 -4.72 8.39
CA THR A 559 4.00 -4.05 7.43
C THR A 559 3.21 -3.57 6.23
N ARG A 560 2.99 -4.43 5.24
CA ARG A 560 2.37 -4.09 3.97
C ARG A 560 0.92 -3.58 4.11
N LEU A 561 0.13 -4.16 5.02
CA LEU A 561 -1.27 -3.77 5.22
C LEU A 561 -1.45 -2.47 6.03
N ASN A 562 -0.40 -1.97 6.67
CA ASN A 562 -0.46 -0.75 7.47
C ASN A 562 -0.91 0.49 6.67
N GLY A 563 -0.63 0.55 5.37
CA GLY A 563 -0.99 1.67 4.49
C GLY A 563 -2.27 1.46 3.67
N GLY A 564 -2.86 0.27 3.69
CA GLY A 564 -4.07 -0.05 2.91
C GLY A 564 -4.16 -1.52 2.50
N PRO A 565 -5.28 -1.90 1.85
CA PRO A 565 -5.58 -3.28 1.50
C PRO A 565 -4.55 -3.89 0.54
N MET A 566 -4.45 -5.22 0.57
CA MET A 566 -3.55 -5.98 -0.29
C MET A 566 -4.31 -6.98 -1.15
N ASP A 567 -4.03 -6.99 -2.45
CA ASP A 567 -4.41 -8.08 -3.35
C ASP A 567 -3.39 -9.23 -3.22
N TYR A 568 -3.55 -10.02 -2.14
CA TYR A 568 -2.66 -11.16 -1.85
C TYR A 568 -2.93 -12.37 -2.73
N THR A 569 -4.12 -12.46 -3.33
CA THR A 569 -4.61 -13.58 -4.16
C THR A 569 -4.65 -14.93 -3.42
N PRO A 570 -5.38 -15.03 -2.28
CA PRO A 570 -5.47 -16.27 -1.50
C PRO A 570 -6.36 -17.33 -2.13
N GLY A 571 -6.38 -18.51 -1.53
CA GLY A 571 -7.38 -19.55 -1.84
C GLY A 571 -6.85 -20.71 -2.69
N ILE A 572 -5.55 -20.93 -2.77
CA ILE A 572 -4.99 -22.10 -3.45
C ILE A 572 -5.22 -23.36 -2.61
N PHE A 573 -5.86 -24.37 -3.18
CA PHE A 573 -6.17 -25.64 -2.52
C PHE A 573 -5.31 -26.81 -3.04
N VAL A 574 -4.75 -26.69 -4.25
CA VAL A 574 -3.79 -27.66 -4.78
C VAL A 574 -2.37 -27.09 -4.68
N MET A 575 -1.64 -27.49 -3.62
CA MET A 575 -0.36 -26.91 -3.25
C MET A 575 0.82 -27.45 -4.06
N ASP A 576 0.74 -28.66 -4.58
CA ASP A 576 1.79 -29.28 -5.40
C ASP A 576 1.67 -28.88 -6.86
N LEU A 577 2.49 -27.92 -7.30
CA LEU A 577 2.46 -27.43 -8.68
C LEU A 577 2.98 -28.43 -9.70
N ALA A 578 3.74 -29.46 -9.26
CA ALA A 578 4.14 -30.52 -10.17
C ALA A 578 2.91 -31.34 -10.63
N SER A 579 1.93 -31.54 -9.76
CA SER A 579 0.66 -32.20 -10.10
C SER A 579 -0.24 -31.34 -11.03
N VAL A 580 -0.13 -30.01 -10.94
CA VAL A 580 -0.91 -29.06 -11.77
C VAL A 580 -0.34 -28.93 -13.17
N THR A 581 0.98 -29.08 -13.33
CA THR A 581 1.75 -28.73 -14.54
C THR A 581 2.43 -29.92 -15.24
N ASP A 582 2.04 -31.15 -14.89
CA ASP A 582 2.69 -32.37 -15.39
C ASP A 582 4.22 -32.37 -15.15
N GLY A 583 4.65 -31.89 -13.99
CA GLY A 583 6.05 -31.84 -13.56
C GLY A 583 6.89 -30.70 -14.13
N LYS A 584 6.30 -29.76 -14.87
CA LYS A 584 7.04 -28.61 -15.43
C LYS A 584 7.43 -27.60 -14.35
N ASN A 585 6.57 -27.34 -13.39
CA ASN A 585 6.84 -26.51 -12.23
C ASN A 585 6.86 -27.39 -10.98
N THR A 586 7.97 -27.42 -10.26
CA THR A 586 8.14 -28.22 -9.05
C THR A 586 8.04 -27.38 -7.76
N SER A 587 7.59 -26.15 -7.87
CA SER A 587 7.33 -25.27 -6.74
C SER A 587 6.13 -25.76 -5.92
N TRP A 588 5.99 -25.19 -4.73
CA TRP A 588 5.01 -25.61 -3.76
C TRP A 588 4.39 -24.40 -3.04
N VAL A 589 3.08 -24.43 -2.85
CA VAL A 589 2.39 -23.44 -2.01
C VAL A 589 2.55 -23.81 -0.55
N ASN A 590 3.34 -23.03 0.19
CA ASN A 590 3.71 -23.33 1.58
C ASN A 590 2.60 -22.93 2.57
N ALA A 591 1.46 -23.59 2.48
CA ALA A 591 0.29 -23.37 3.34
C ALA A 591 -0.57 -24.64 3.42
N THR A 592 -1.50 -24.69 4.39
CA THR A 592 -2.60 -25.67 4.41
C THR A 592 -3.88 -25.06 3.82
N ILE A 593 -4.89 -25.88 3.49
CA ILE A 593 -6.23 -25.37 3.10
C ILE A 593 -6.80 -24.46 4.20
N ALA A 594 -6.70 -24.85 5.47
CA ALA A 594 -7.23 -24.06 6.58
C ALA A 594 -6.51 -22.69 6.71
N ASN A 595 -5.20 -22.63 6.42
CA ASN A 595 -4.46 -21.35 6.30
C ASN A 595 -5.04 -20.50 5.15
N GLN A 596 -5.20 -21.07 3.96
CA GLN A 596 -5.74 -20.34 2.80
C GLN A 596 -7.14 -19.76 3.04
N LEU A 597 -7.99 -20.46 3.80
CA LEU A 597 -9.29 -19.94 4.23
C LEU A 597 -9.14 -18.77 5.21
N ALA A 598 -8.22 -18.89 6.17
CA ALA A 598 -7.98 -17.86 7.18
C ALA A 598 -7.50 -16.53 6.58
N LEU A 599 -6.77 -16.57 5.45
CA LEU A 599 -6.24 -15.37 4.78
C LEU A 599 -7.34 -14.38 4.35
N TYR A 600 -8.56 -14.85 4.05
CA TYR A 600 -9.71 -13.98 3.75
C TYR A 600 -10.13 -13.08 4.91
N VAL A 601 -9.73 -13.42 6.15
CA VAL A 601 -10.01 -12.64 7.35
C VAL A 601 -8.77 -11.90 7.82
N THR A 602 -7.59 -12.55 7.76
CA THR A 602 -6.34 -11.99 8.34
C THR A 602 -5.64 -11.00 7.44
N LEU A 603 -5.77 -11.14 6.10
CA LEU A 603 -5.24 -10.20 5.11
C LEU A 603 -6.41 -9.41 4.50
N TYR A 604 -6.59 -8.18 4.99
CA TYR A 604 -7.69 -7.35 4.53
C TYR A 604 -7.56 -6.94 3.07
N SER A 605 -8.63 -7.16 2.31
CA SER A 605 -8.83 -6.58 0.98
C SER A 605 -10.34 -6.46 0.68
N PRO A 606 -10.82 -5.33 0.16
CA PRO A 606 -12.17 -5.21 -0.38
C PRO A 606 -12.26 -5.79 -1.81
N LEU A 607 -11.14 -6.25 -2.35
CA LEU A 607 -11.02 -6.94 -3.63
C LEU A 607 -10.39 -8.31 -3.36
N GLN A 608 -11.19 -9.34 -3.13
CA GLN A 608 -10.71 -10.67 -2.73
C GLN A 608 -10.83 -11.68 -3.85
N MET A 609 -9.70 -12.30 -4.20
CA MET A 609 -9.63 -13.34 -5.21
C MET A 609 -9.86 -14.74 -4.63
N ALA A 610 -10.58 -15.58 -5.33
CA ALA A 610 -10.47 -17.02 -5.23
C ALA A 610 -9.47 -17.46 -6.32
N ALA A 611 -8.20 -17.64 -5.94
CA ALA A 611 -7.11 -17.66 -6.90
C ALA A 611 -6.88 -18.97 -7.65
N ASP A 612 -7.37 -20.10 -7.10
CA ASP A 612 -7.19 -21.43 -7.71
C ASP A 612 -8.13 -21.68 -8.91
N LEU A 613 -7.90 -22.78 -9.58
CA LEU A 613 -8.68 -23.22 -10.75
C LEU A 613 -10.04 -23.74 -10.32
N PRO A 614 -11.12 -23.57 -11.14
CA PRO A 614 -12.43 -24.14 -10.87
C PRO A 614 -12.39 -25.63 -10.54
N GLU A 615 -11.66 -26.45 -11.31
CA GLU A 615 -11.51 -27.89 -11.11
C GLU A 615 -10.80 -28.28 -9.81
N HIS A 616 -10.04 -27.37 -9.21
CA HIS A 616 -9.40 -27.60 -7.91
C HIS A 616 -10.41 -27.37 -6.79
N TYR A 617 -11.22 -26.31 -6.85
CA TYR A 617 -12.30 -26.06 -5.90
C TYR A 617 -13.38 -27.14 -5.91
N GLU A 618 -13.71 -27.68 -7.10
CA GLU A 618 -14.69 -28.78 -7.25
C GLU A 618 -14.32 -30.03 -6.44
N GLN A 619 -13.05 -30.20 -6.06
CA GLN A 619 -12.59 -31.31 -5.22
C GLN A 619 -12.80 -31.06 -3.70
N PHE A 620 -13.03 -29.81 -3.28
CA PHE A 620 -13.08 -29.36 -1.88
C PHE A 620 -14.23 -28.38 -1.64
N MET A 621 -15.41 -28.68 -2.18
CA MET A 621 -16.57 -27.78 -2.14
C MET A 621 -17.05 -27.45 -0.74
N ASP A 622 -16.83 -28.32 0.22
CA ASP A 622 -17.14 -28.09 1.64
C ASP A 622 -16.21 -27.05 2.28
N ALA A 623 -14.93 -27.06 1.98
CA ALA A 623 -13.99 -26.02 2.38
C ALA A 623 -14.22 -24.71 1.59
N PHE A 624 -14.47 -24.80 0.30
CA PHE A 624 -14.77 -23.66 -0.59
C PHE A 624 -16.01 -22.87 -0.13
N GLN A 625 -16.93 -23.52 0.61
CA GLN A 625 -18.10 -22.85 1.18
C GLN A 625 -17.71 -21.64 2.04
N PHE A 626 -16.61 -21.70 2.80
CA PHE A 626 -16.14 -20.55 3.58
C PHE A 626 -15.79 -19.34 2.70
N ILE A 627 -15.10 -19.55 1.56
CA ILE A 627 -14.75 -18.47 0.61
C ILE A 627 -16.01 -17.80 0.03
N LYS A 628 -17.06 -18.60 -0.20
CA LYS A 628 -18.36 -18.08 -0.68
C LYS A 628 -19.06 -17.22 0.38
N ASP A 629 -19.01 -17.64 1.64
CA ASP A 629 -19.79 -17.04 2.73
C ASP A 629 -19.10 -15.82 3.34
N VAL A 630 -17.75 -15.84 3.48
CA VAL A 630 -17.00 -14.77 4.14
C VAL A 630 -17.26 -13.41 3.50
N ASP A 631 -17.51 -12.37 4.31
CA ASP A 631 -17.64 -10.99 3.85
C ASP A 631 -16.25 -10.38 3.58
N ILE A 632 -16.21 -9.28 2.85
CA ILE A 632 -14.99 -8.55 2.46
C ILE A 632 -15.07 -7.05 2.76
N ASP A 633 -16.20 -6.58 3.33
CA ASP A 633 -16.40 -5.22 3.85
C ASP A 633 -16.94 -5.32 5.28
N TRP A 634 -16.38 -4.55 6.23
CA TRP A 634 -16.52 -4.86 7.63
C TRP A 634 -17.13 -3.72 8.44
N ILE A 635 -18.02 -4.07 9.37
CA ILE A 635 -18.56 -3.14 10.38
C ILE A 635 -17.49 -2.84 11.42
N GLN A 636 -16.78 -3.88 11.88
CA GLN A 636 -15.71 -3.78 12.87
C GLN A 636 -14.76 -4.97 12.81
N SER A 637 -13.53 -4.72 13.23
CA SER A 637 -12.47 -5.71 13.35
C SER A 637 -11.97 -5.80 14.80
N LYS A 638 -11.70 -7.01 15.27
CA LYS A 638 -11.12 -7.30 16.59
C LYS A 638 -9.84 -8.10 16.40
N TYR A 639 -8.73 -7.52 16.77
CA TYR A 639 -7.43 -8.14 16.73
C TYR A 639 -7.23 -8.89 18.05
N LEU A 640 -7.42 -10.22 18.02
CA LEU A 640 -7.56 -11.01 19.22
C LEU A 640 -6.21 -11.44 19.80
N LEU A 641 -5.35 -12.00 18.96
CA LEU A 641 -4.03 -12.51 19.32
C LEU A 641 -3.08 -12.25 18.16
N ALA A 642 -1.87 -11.76 18.44
CA ALA A 642 -0.89 -11.54 17.39
C ALA A 642 0.54 -11.43 17.92
N GLU A 643 1.49 -11.91 17.11
CA GLU A 643 2.92 -11.65 17.22
C GLU A 643 3.52 -11.67 15.81
N PRO A 644 4.19 -10.60 15.36
CA PRO A 644 4.78 -10.54 14.03
C PRO A 644 5.76 -11.69 13.79
N GLY A 645 5.65 -12.36 12.65
CA GLY A 645 6.50 -13.51 12.30
C GLY A 645 6.06 -14.83 12.92
N GLU A 646 5.13 -14.83 13.86
CA GLU A 646 4.69 -16.04 14.54
C GLU A 646 3.23 -16.40 14.25
N TYR A 647 2.27 -15.54 14.57
CA TYR A 647 0.84 -15.82 14.38
C TYR A 647 -0.01 -14.56 14.41
N VAL A 648 -1.19 -14.65 13.81
CA VAL A 648 -2.22 -13.60 13.83
C VAL A 648 -3.60 -14.25 13.93
N VAL A 649 -4.47 -13.74 14.82
CA VAL A 649 -5.88 -14.14 14.96
C VAL A 649 -6.75 -12.89 14.99
N ILE A 650 -7.66 -12.78 14.01
CA ILE A 650 -8.54 -11.62 13.84
C ILE A 650 -9.99 -12.10 13.71
N ALA A 651 -10.91 -11.41 14.37
CA ALA A 651 -12.33 -11.56 14.15
C ALA A 651 -12.91 -10.29 13.51
N ARG A 652 -13.81 -10.45 12.53
CA ARG A 652 -14.42 -9.35 11.78
C ARG A 652 -15.92 -9.56 11.65
N GLN A 653 -16.69 -8.47 11.78
CA GLN A 653 -18.13 -8.48 11.57
C GLN A 653 -18.44 -7.95 10.18
N GLY A 654 -19.08 -8.79 9.36
CA GLY A 654 -19.44 -8.46 7.98
C GLY A 654 -20.51 -7.37 7.90
N LYS A 655 -20.39 -6.50 6.90
CA LYS A 655 -21.32 -5.39 6.67
C LYS A 655 -22.59 -5.84 5.95
N LYS A 656 -22.53 -6.95 5.22
CA LYS A 656 -23.65 -7.49 4.43
C LYS A 656 -24.83 -7.94 5.29
N ASP A 657 -24.57 -8.68 6.37
CA ASP A 657 -25.60 -9.30 7.21
C ASP A 657 -25.30 -9.26 8.72
N GLY A 658 -24.16 -8.69 9.10
CA GLY A 658 -23.74 -8.60 10.50
C GLY A 658 -23.13 -9.89 11.05
N GLN A 659 -22.90 -10.90 10.22
CA GLN A 659 -22.28 -12.16 10.61
C GLN A 659 -20.82 -11.95 11.03
N TRP A 660 -20.37 -12.69 12.06
CA TRP A 660 -18.99 -12.70 12.47
C TRP A 660 -18.18 -13.80 11.78
N PHE A 661 -16.96 -13.45 11.43
CA PHE A 661 -15.94 -14.36 10.90
C PHE A 661 -14.67 -14.23 11.72
N CYS A 662 -13.94 -15.33 11.93
CA CYS A 662 -12.65 -15.31 12.61
C CYS A 662 -11.64 -16.12 11.79
N GLY A 663 -10.44 -15.60 11.62
CA GLY A 663 -9.33 -16.29 10.96
C GLY A 663 -8.09 -16.26 11.82
N GLY A 664 -7.32 -17.35 11.78
CA GLY A 664 -6.02 -17.46 12.44
C GLY A 664 -5.00 -18.17 11.57
N VAL A 665 -3.78 -17.64 11.51
CA VAL A 665 -2.63 -18.20 10.77
C VAL A 665 -1.41 -18.29 11.67
N THR A 666 -0.54 -19.27 11.41
CA THR A 666 0.73 -19.44 12.13
C THR A 666 1.91 -19.60 11.16
N ASP A 667 3.10 -19.44 11.69
CA ASP A 667 4.37 -19.69 11.02
C ASP A 667 4.59 -21.21 10.71
N ASP A 668 5.82 -21.62 10.51
CA ASP A 668 6.22 -23.02 10.27
C ASP A 668 6.26 -23.90 11.53
N HIS A 669 5.72 -23.40 12.67
CA HIS A 669 5.62 -24.14 13.92
C HIS A 669 4.17 -24.46 14.27
N LYS A 670 3.94 -25.67 14.81
CA LYS A 670 2.64 -26.06 15.38
C LYS A 670 2.32 -25.20 16.60
N ARG A 671 1.10 -24.61 16.63
CA ARG A 671 0.68 -23.70 17.69
C ARG A 671 -0.76 -23.96 18.13
N THR A 672 -0.99 -23.96 19.42
CA THR A 672 -2.35 -23.98 19.99
C THR A 672 -2.66 -22.59 20.58
N VAL A 673 -3.82 -22.04 20.22
CA VAL A 673 -4.31 -20.76 20.72
C VAL A 673 -5.67 -20.94 21.40
N GLU A 674 -5.93 -20.13 22.43
CA GLU A 674 -7.24 -19.99 23.06
C GLU A 674 -7.95 -18.77 22.45
N VAL A 675 -8.83 -18.99 21.48
CA VAL A 675 -9.53 -17.88 20.79
C VAL A 675 -10.63 -17.35 21.71
N PRO A 676 -10.54 -16.09 22.18
CA PRO A 676 -11.55 -15.49 23.02
C PRO A 676 -12.76 -15.08 22.17
N LEU A 677 -13.99 -15.37 22.63
CA LEU A 677 -15.22 -15.04 21.92
C LEU A 677 -15.95 -13.80 22.44
N GLN A 678 -15.27 -12.95 23.24
CA GLN A 678 -15.84 -11.72 23.83
C GLN A 678 -16.19 -10.65 22.80
N PHE A 679 -15.99 -10.88 21.52
CA PHE A 679 -16.48 -10.03 20.43
C PHE A 679 -17.93 -10.33 20.04
N LEU A 680 -18.49 -11.48 20.42
CA LEU A 680 -19.88 -11.86 20.17
C LEU A 680 -20.83 -11.10 21.10
N ASP A 681 -22.13 -11.09 20.78
CA ASP A 681 -23.16 -10.49 21.64
C ASP A 681 -23.37 -11.36 22.89
N PRO A 682 -23.25 -10.79 24.11
CA PRO A 682 -23.37 -11.55 25.36
C PRO A 682 -24.75 -12.17 25.60
N GLU A 683 -25.80 -11.66 24.93
CA GLU A 683 -27.18 -12.16 25.08
C GLU A 683 -27.56 -13.24 24.05
N LYS A 684 -26.64 -13.54 23.11
CA LYS A 684 -26.90 -14.44 22.00
C LYS A 684 -26.11 -15.74 22.07
N THR A 685 -26.62 -16.73 21.37
CA THR A 685 -25.97 -18.01 21.15
C THR A 685 -25.69 -18.19 19.66
N TYR A 686 -24.55 -18.76 19.33
CA TYR A 686 -24.13 -18.93 17.95
C TYR A 686 -23.79 -20.37 17.61
N GLU A 687 -24.01 -20.76 16.37
CA GLU A 687 -23.39 -21.93 15.77
C GLU A 687 -22.08 -21.50 15.09
N ALA A 688 -20.96 -21.94 15.63
CA ALA A 688 -19.65 -21.74 15.02
C ALA A 688 -19.36 -22.92 14.07
N THR A 689 -19.20 -22.65 12.78
CA THR A 689 -18.65 -23.61 11.81
C THR A 689 -17.16 -23.36 11.70
N ILE A 690 -16.36 -24.32 12.17
CA ILE A 690 -14.90 -24.22 12.34
C ILE A 690 -14.22 -25.06 11.25
N TYR A 691 -13.47 -24.40 10.39
CA TYR A 691 -12.58 -24.98 9.39
C TYR A 691 -11.17 -24.91 9.94
N ARG A 692 -10.57 -26.03 10.30
CA ARG A 692 -9.25 -26.07 10.92
C ARG A 692 -8.38 -27.19 10.38
N ASP A 693 -7.09 -27.09 10.61
CA ASP A 693 -6.15 -28.17 10.29
C ASP A 693 -6.54 -29.49 10.99
N ALA A 694 -6.35 -30.61 10.30
CA ALA A 694 -6.39 -31.93 10.88
C ALA A 694 -5.16 -32.16 11.78
N GLU A 695 -5.18 -33.20 12.60
CA GLU A 695 -4.10 -33.49 13.57
C GLU A 695 -2.76 -33.75 12.88
N ASP A 696 -2.78 -34.36 11.71
CA ASP A 696 -1.64 -34.72 10.86
C ASP A 696 -1.40 -33.75 9.69
N ALA A 697 -2.06 -32.58 9.71
CA ALA A 697 -1.83 -31.54 8.71
C ALA A 697 -0.42 -30.96 8.83
N HIS A 698 0.17 -30.61 7.68
CA HIS A 698 1.46 -29.96 7.56
C HIS A 698 1.60 -29.32 6.18
N TYR A 699 2.09 -28.08 6.11
CA TYR A 699 2.16 -27.32 4.84
C TYR A 699 2.93 -28.01 3.70
N LYS A 700 3.85 -28.94 4.01
CA LYS A 700 4.63 -29.71 3.03
C LYS A 700 4.16 -31.15 2.87
N GLU A 701 3.88 -31.83 3.99
CA GLU A 701 3.68 -33.27 3.99
C GLU A 701 2.21 -33.66 3.78
N ASN A 702 1.28 -32.85 4.34
CA ASN A 702 -0.16 -33.10 4.27
C ASN A 702 -0.99 -31.82 4.30
N PRO A 703 -0.87 -30.92 3.26
CA PRO A 703 -1.45 -29.59 3.29
C PRO A 703 -2.97 -29.55 3.11
N GLN A 704 -3.55 -30.62 2.58
CA GLN A 704 -4.98 -30.71 2.27
C GLN A 704 -5.79 -31.40 3.39
N ALA A 705 -5.13 -31.74 4.53
CA ALA A 705 -5.81 -32.35 5.65
C ALA A 705 -6.47 -31.27 6.53
N TYR A 706 -7.78 -31.25 6.53
CA TYR A 706 -8.59 -30.34 7.33
C TYR A 706 -9.79 -31.05 7.97
N VAL A 707 -10.40 -30.39 8.96
CA VAL A 707 -11.62 -30.82 9.65
C VAL A 707 -12.62 -29.66 9.65
N ILE A 708 -13.87 -29.95 9.35
CA ILE A 708 -14.99 -29.02 9.53
C ILE A 708 -15.83 -29.53 10.68
N GLU A 709 -16.00 -28.73 11.72
CA GLU A 709 -16.81 -29.06 12.88
C GLU A 709 -17.75 -27.92 13.26
N LYS A 710 -18.89 -28.25 13.85
CA LYS A 710 -19.87 -27.28 14.33
C LYS A 710 -19.96 -27.34 15.84
N LYS A 711 -19.93 -26.17 16.48
CA LYS A 711 -20.07 -26.01 17.93
C LYS A 711 -21.05 -24.91 18.27
N THR A 712 -21.88 -25.12 19.27
CA THR A 712 -22.69 -24.06 19.88
C THR A 712 -21.80 -23.31 20.86
N VAL A 713 -21.71 -21.96 20.68
CA VAL A 713 -20.83 -21.10 21.47
C VAL A 713 -21.53 -19.82 21.91
N THR A 714 -20.99 -19.16 22.92
CA THR A 714 -21.45 -17.89 23.47
C THR A 714 -20.28 -16.92 23.70
N PHE A 715 -20.57 -15.69 24.03
CA PHE A 715 -19.62 -14.66 24.44
C PHE A 715 -18.64 -15.13 25.55
N HIS A 716 -19.05 -16.04 26.44
CA HIS A 716 -18.25 -16.48 27.58
C HIS A 716 -17.23 -17.57 27.25
N ASP A 717 -17.27 -18.09 26.03
CA ASP A 717 -16.45 -19.24 25.64
C ASP A 717 -15.07 -18.81 25.14
N PHE A 718 -14.14 -19.74 25.25
CA PHE A 718 -12.82 -19.77 24.59
C PHE A 718 -12.73 -21.01 23.74
N LEU A 719 -12.24 -20.88 22.53
CA LEU A 719 -12.06 -22.02 21.63
C LEU A 719 -10.58 -22.39 21.55
N PRO A 720 -10.18 -23.54 22.13
CA PRO A 720 -8.83 -24.07 21.90
C PRO A 720 -8.73 -24.61 20.50
N ILE A 721 -7.85 -24.00 19.67
CA ILE A 721 -7.61 -24.42 18.30
C ILE A 721 -6.11 -24.63 18.08
N THR A 722 -5.78 -25.80 17.54
CA THR A 722 -4.40 -26.12 17.16
C THR A 722 -4.24 -25.89 15.65
N MET A 723 -3.30 -25.04 15.28
CA MET A 723 -2.83 -24.80 13.92
C MET A 723 -1.61 -25.69 13.67
N ALA A 724 -1.58 -26.36 12.52
CA ALA A 724 -0.44 -27.15 12.08
C ALA A 724 0.72 -26.22 11.66
N PRO A 725 1.95 -26.74 11.44
CA PRO A 725 3.00 -25.97 10.80
C PRO A 725 2.53 -25.39 9.44
N GLY A 726 2.64 -24.08 9.25
CA GLY A 726 2.13 -23.36 8.07
C GLY A 726 0.60 -23.39 7.92
N GLY A 727 -0.08 -23.71 9.01
CA GLY A 727 -1.51 -23.92 9.03
C GLY A 727 -2.31 -22.73 9.54
N GLY A 728 -3.59 -23.01 9.81
CA GLY A 728 -4.52 -22.00 10.26
C GLY A 728 -5.90 -22.54 10.61
N PHE A 729 -6.83 -21.62 10.78
CA PHE A 729 -8.26 -21.93 10.93
C PHE A 729 -9.12 -20.75 10.45
N ALA A 730 -10.32 -21.06 10.02
CA ALA A 730 -11.34 -20.08 9.70
C ALA A 730 -12.66 -20.48 10.39
N ILE A 731 -13.43 -19.50 10.86
CA ILE A 731 -14.70 -19.74 11.56
C ILE A 731 -15.74 -18.78 11.04
N SER A 732 -16.94 -19.26 10.76
CA SER A 732 -18.16 -18.45 10.59
C SER A 732 -19.09 -18.67 11.78
N PHE A 733 -19.75 -17.58 12.25
CA PHE A 733 -20.66 -17.61 13.39
C PHE A 733 -22.07 -17.25 12.94
N GLU A 734 -22.99 -18.18 13.03
CA GLU A 734 -24.40 -17.99 12.68
C GLU A 734 -25.23 -17.86 13.98
N GLU A 735 -26.03 -16.78 14.11
CA GLU A 735 -26.90 -16.57 15.27
C GLU A 735 -28.01 -17.64 15.31
N LYS A 736 -28.26 -18.27 16.50
CA LYS A 736 -29.30 -19.28 16.72
C LYS A 736 -30.60 -18.68 17.23
#